data_2e82197ad712766810d4cee026f2ca32
#
_entry.id   2e82197ad712766810d4cee026f2ca32
#
_cell.length_a   1.000
_cell.length_b   1.000
_cell.length_c   1.000
_cell.angle_alpha   90.00
_cell.angle_beta   90.00
_cell.angle_gamma   90.00
#
_symmetry.space_group_name_H-M   'P 1'
#
loop_
_entity.id
_entity.type
_entity.pdbx_description
1 polymer ?
#
loop_
_entity_poly.entity_id
_entity_poly.type
_entity_poly.pdbx_seq_one_letter_code
_entity_poly.pdbx_strand_id
1 'polypeptide(L)'
;MTSIDHNGTDFVGFEAEWIYTHQQNNQSYQDAVFDLLHFDIVCVLLTNLFHNKVSSVLRVFLSIVRRIILIVLFIIHYSGQSYGQNLSKSVPDSSRVLKSAVATNVVDSLATQSGDSLLLGDSLLNTQDSIAAAKPRRANDLTSEVKYQANDSIVFNLRTKGAKLFGDAMVDYETINLKAHFIDQNWVTNEVTALPGLDSVGNKMGKPNFKDGDQVFESNRMVYNFRTKKARISQMVTNEGESYLIGKEVKLNQDQTIFIKNTQYTTCSNTDHPHFYLNLYKAKIIPGKSVVSGPANMVVEGIPVPIGLPFAIIPNQRGQRSGILPPEYGRSPELGFFLRNGGYYFAINDYVDLALKGDIFSWGSFRINPESSYIKKYKYSGRLSVNYSNQQRGDRLADDFARNRDFFVNWQHQQDPKANPYGRFTASVRAGTSSFLRNTAQANTQFLDNQLASSISYNRSFPSKPFRLSLAARHSQNTQTRALNLSLPEGSFSVNRLEPFKRKTQVGEVRWYEKIGFTYQTNFKNTINDFDSSLFVGSILDKMDAGFQHSIPISTSAFVIAKYFQLTPSLNYNERWNFKQQQQFYDPAGDSVVTEIEDGFFRNYDYSFNLSLNTRIYGLKQFKKGKLAAIRHVVNPRMGYNITPDFADERFGFYGSVVTDSLGTVRQYNRAQGFGYNGPSAGRSGAISLNVDNNLEAKIRQQTDSGVVMKKVKIFDSFNFGGVYNFAADSFQLSFINFTGRTTFTNNFSLLFGGTLDPYERAADGRRVNRLYAGNKDFKLADLSNANLTFSGSIRPNSRSGNKQRVPGNPLANTPMPAPLDEGEAREQAFLRQQYWDHFIDWTVPYNLSFNYTLNFAKNYFLGQNNITQAITLSGDLSVTPNWKIGYNTGYDFTNKRVTITTLNLYRDLHCWEMSFNLVPFGSVRSYTFTLNAKARMLQELKLTRRRAWYDFQRLQ
;
A
#
# COMPACT_ATOMS: atom_id res chain seq x y z
N MET A 1 -8.83 0.91 42.88
CA MET A 1 -9.99 1.60 42.29
C MET A 1 -9.55 2.96 41.83
N THR A 2 -9.14 3.10 40.60
CA THR A 2 -9.09 4.35 39.84
C THR A 2 -8.80 3.97 38.40
N SER A 3 -9.71 4.32 37.55
CA SER A 3 -9.73 4.12 36.11
C SER A 3 -8.60 4.90 35.44
N ILE A 4 -7.91 4.25 34.51
CA ILE A 4 -6.93 4.87 33.60
C ILE A 4 -7.68 5.22 32.33
N ASP A 5 -7.74 6.51 32.07
CA ASP A 5 -8.30 7.08 30.85
C ASP A 5 -7.20 7.17 29.77
N HIS A 6 -7.43 6.57 28.63
CA HIS A 6 -6.53 6.59 27.48
C HIS A 6 -6.92 7.75 26.57
N ASN A 7 -6.28 8.90 26.73
CA ASN A 7 -6.19 9.89 25.63
C ASN A 7 -5.01 10.85 25.85
N GLY A 8 -4.07 10.69 24.99
CA GLY A 8 -3.14 11.65 24.40
C GLY A 8 -2.78 12.96 25.08
N THR A 9 -2.08 12.93 26.23
CA THR A 9 -1.55 14.15 26.86
C THR A 9 -0.08 14.10 27.27
N ASP A 10 0.70 13.16 26.80
CA ASP A 10 2.14 13.08 27.13
C ASP A 10 3.01 14.20 26.52
N PHE A 11 2.45 15.09 25.71
CA PHE A 11 3.21 16.19 25.09
C PHE A 11 3.25 17.47 25.94
N VAL A 12 2.34 17.64 26.88
CA VAL A 12 2.25 18.85 27.73
C VAL A 12 3.10 18.69 29.00
N GLY A 13 3.23 17.47 29.52
CA GLY A 13 4.06 17.19 30.72
C GLY A 13 5.55 17.43 30.47
N PHE A 14 6.02 17.21 29.22
CA PHE A 14 7.45 17.41 28.89
C PHE A 14 7.86 18.89 28.78
N GLU A 15 6.92 19.80 28.46
CA GLU A 15 7.19 21.25 28.47
C GLU A 15 7.15 21.83 29.90
N ALA A 16 6.33 21.30 30.77
CA ALA A 16 6.23 21.77 32.18
C ALA A 16 7.44 21.35 33.02
N GLU A 17 7.92 20.11 32.87
CA GLU A 17 9.15 19.68 33.56
C GLU A 17 10.39 20.44 33.06
N TRP A 18 10.38 20.87 31.79
CA TRP A 18 11.48 21.62 31.18
C TRP A 18 11.55 23.07 31.68
N ILE A 19 10.42 23.66 32.10
CA ILE A 19 10.33 25.01 32.69
C ILE A 19 10.61 24.98 34.17
N TYR A 20 10.16 23.94 34.91
CA TYR A 20 10.27 23.85 36.37
C TYR A 20 11.69 23.55 36.87
N THR A 21 12.47 22.77 36.09
CA THR A 21 13.87 22.45 36.45
C THR A 21 14.84 23.61 36.23
N HIS A 22 14.43 24.67 35.51
CA HIS A 22 15.31 25.80 35.20
C HIS A 22 15.14 27.04 36.09
N GLN A 23 14.14 27.07 36.99
CA GLN A 23 13.94 28.18 37.88
C GLN A 23 14.63 28.05 39.26
N GLN A 24 15.15 26.87 39.59
CA GLN A 24 15.74 26.63 40.92
C GLN A 24 17.27 26.56 41.02
N ASN A 25 18.05 26.66 39.92
CA ASN A 25 19.49 26.51 40.07
C ASN A 25 20.33 27.52 39.25
N ASN A 26 20.58 28.69 39.82
CA ASN A 26 21.67 29.56 39.39
C ASN A 26 23.08 29.00 39.76
N GLN A 27 23.13 27.83 40.39
CA GLN A 27 24.36 27.11 40.72
C GLN A 27 24.80 26.09 39.65
N SER A 28 23.91 25.67 38.76
CA SER A 28 24.21 24.66 37.71
C SER A 28 24.99 25.21 36.48
N TYR A 29 25.17 26.52 36.38
CA TYR A 29 25.94 27.09 35.29
C TYR A 29 27.45 26.90 35.44
N GLN A 30 27.94 26.82 36.68
CA GLN A 30 29.34 26.47 36.94
C GLN A 30 29.57 24.96 36.81
N ASP A 31 28.59 24.13 37.15
CA ASP A 31 28.69 22.67 37.02
C ASP A 31 28.73 22.19 35.56
N ALA A 32 28.03 22.84 34.63
CA ALA A 32 28.07 22.48 33.21
C ALA A 32 29.39 22.87 32.53
N VAL A 33 30.08 23.91 32.99
CA VAL A 33 31.42 24.26 32.54
C VAL A 33 32.46 23.33 33.20
N PHE A 34 32.20 22.91 34.42
CA PHE A 34 33.05 21.94 35.15
C PHE A 34 32.96 20.54 34.52
N ASP A 35 31.76 20.12 34.03
CA ASP A 35 31.57 18.84 33.37
C ASP A 35 32.22 18.78 31.96
N LEU A 36 32.33 19.91 31.26
CA LEU A 36 33.10 19.99 30.04
C LEU A 36 34.62 19.88 30.27
N LEU A 37 35.13 20.45 31.40
CA LEU A 37 36.51 20.29 31.86
C LEU A 37 36.77 18.85 32.37
N HIS A 38 35.80 18.18 32.98
CA HIS A 38 35.90 16.78 33.38
C HIS A 38 35.94 15.82 32.20
N PHE A 39 35.29 16.15 31.05
CA PHE A 39 35.36 15.35 29.86
C PHE A 39 36.76 15.36 29.25
N ASP A 40 37.46 16.51 29.29
CA ASP A 40 38.86 16.59 28.89
C ASP A 40 39.79 15.82 29.89
N ILE A 41 39.46 15.81 31.16
CA ILE A 41 40.22 15.07 32.21
C ILE A 41 39.98 13.56 32.08
N VAL A 42 38.76 13.11 31.79
CA VAL A 42 38.46 11.69 31.52
C VAL A 42 39.12 11.22 30.20
N CYS A 43 39.19 12.07 29.18
CA CYS A 43 39.90 11.76 27.95
C CYS A 43 41.44 11.68 28.17
N VAL A 44 41.98 12.53 29.05
CA VAL A 44 43.40 12.50 29.47
C VAL A 44 43.69 11.30 30.39
N LEU A 45 42.81 10.92 31.27
CA LEU A 45 42.94 9.72 32.11
C LEU A 45 42.82 8.42 31.31
N LEU A 46 41.90 8.34 30.32
CA LEU A 46 41.82 7.20 29.41
C LEU A 46 43.06 7.12 28.45
N THR A 47 43.63 8.27 28.07
CA THR A 47 44.86 8.29 27.28
C THR A 47 46.06 7.83 28.08
N ASN A 48 46.13 8.07 29.40
CA ASN A 48 47.19 7.65 30.28
C ASN A 48 47.08 6.17 30.73
N LEU A 49 45.90 5.57 30.70
CA LEU A 49 45.67 4.14 31.00
C LEU A 49 46.07 3.18 29.89
N PHE A 50 46.23 3.69 28.67
CA PHE A 50 46.57 2.87 27.47
C PHE A 50 47.91 3.29 26.81
N HIS A 51 48.95 3.50 27.62
CA HIS A 51 50.26 3.90 27.16
C HIS A 51 50.97 2.71 26.53
N ASN A 52 51.11 2.63 25.21
CA ASN A 52 52.27 2.34 24.39
C ASN A 52 51.98 1.96 22.91
N LYS A 53 50.72 1.82 22.42
CA LYS A 53 50.45 1.67 20.97
C LYS A 53 49.11 2.30 20.48
N VAL A 54 48.27 2.72 21.38
CA VAL A 54 46.89 3.20 21.06
C VAL A 54 46.79 4.71 20.95
N SER A 55 47.80 5.43 21.41
CA SER A 55 47.72 6.90 21.60
C SER A 55 47.63 7.73 20.30
N SER A 56 48.20 7.25 19.19
CA SER A 56 48.17 7.98 17.93
C SER A 56 46.82 7.85 17.21
N VAL A 57 46.24 6.66 17.20
CA VAL A 57 44.99 6.38 16.50
C VAL A 57 43.78 7.00 17.21
N LEU A 58 43.79 6.96 18.54
CA LEU A 58 42.71 7.58 19.35
C LEU A 58 42.78 9.12 19.26
N ARG A 59 43.98 9.73 19.27
CA ARG A 59 44.16 11.16 19.03
C ARG A 59 43.70 11.59 17.63
N VAL A 60 43.98 10.78 16.62
CA VAL A 60 43.53 11.02 15.26
C VAL A 60 42.00 10.92 15.16
N PHE A 61 41.42 9.91 15.77
CA PHE A 61 39.97 9.73 15.77
C PHE A 61 39.26 10.91 16.47
N LEU A 62 39.72 11.32 17.63
CA LEU A 62 39.26 12.51 18.34
C LEU A 62 39.47 13.81 17.58
N SER A 63 40.60 13.94 16.86
CA SER A 63 40.89 15.08 15.97
C SER A 63 39.95 15.13 14.77
N ILE A 64 39.58 13.97 14.20
CA ILE A 64 38.55 13.85 13.12
C ILE A 64 37.21 14.35 13.60
N VAL A 65 36.75 13.86 14.76
CA VAL A 65 35.47 14.25 15.37
C VAL A 65 35.45 15.76 15.61
N ARG A 66 36.54 16.35 16.19
CA ARG A 66 36.66 17.78 16.43
C ARG A 66 36.61 18.61 15.15
N ARG A 67 37.24 18.17 14.05
CA ARG A 67 37.22 18.85 12.76
C ARG A 67 35.89 18.75 12.05
N ILE A 68 35.18 17.60 12.13
CA ILE A 68 33.83 17.44 11.58
C ILE A 68 32.88 18.40 12.29
N ILE A 69 32.95 18.52 13.61
CA ILE A 69 32.17 19.48 14.37
C ILE A 69 32.43 20.92 13.95
N LEU A 70 33.72 21.29 13.72
CA LEU A 70 34.10 22.62 13.25
C LEU A 70 33.62 22.90 11.83
N ILE A 71 33.66 21.93 10.92
CA ILE A 71 33.15 22.06 9.54
C ILE A 71 31.62 22.26 9.57
N VAL A 72 30.90 21.53 10.40
CA VAL A 72 29.46 21.69 10.56
C VAL A 72 29.11 23.07 11.13
N LEU A 73 29.89 23.55 12.10
CA LEU A 73 29.73 24.90 12.65
C LEU A 73 30.07 25.99 11.61
N PHE A 74 31.08 25.76 10.75
CA PHE A 74 31.46 26.67 9.67
C PHE A 74 30.39 26.73 8.57
N ILE A 75 29.82 25.60 8.20
CA ILE A 75 28.69 25.53 7.23
C ILE A 75 27.47 26.28 7.79
N ILE A 76 27.19 26.15 9.08
CA ILE A 76 26.10 26.89 9.76
C ILE A 76 26.37 28.39 9.77
N HIS A 77 27.64 28.81 9.89
CA HIS A 77 28.06 30.23 9.88
C HIS A 77 27.97 30.84 8.48
N TYR A 78 28.29 30.07 7.43
CA TYR A 78 28.29 30.55 6.04
C TYR A 78 26.88 30.55 5.42
N SER A 79 25.99 29.65 5.80
CA SER A 79 24.60 29.65 5.34
C SER A 79 23.74 30.77 5.94
N GLY A 80 24.21 31.42 7.01
CA GLY A 80 23.53 32.56 7.63
C GLY A 80 23.71 33.91 6.91
N GLN A 81 24.65 34.02 5.96
CA GLN A 81 24.94 35.30 5.30
C GLN A 81 24.27 35.50 3.92
N SER A 82 23.64 34.47 3.33
CA SER A 82 23.10 34.51 1.96
C SER A 82 21.60 34.80 1.82
N TYR A 83 20.86 35.09 2.88
CA TYR A 83 19.43 35.39 2.82
C TYR A 83 19.07 36.73 3.45
N GLY A 84 19.65 37.76 2.99
CA GLY A 84 19.36 39.12 3.44
C GLY A 84 19.45 40.15 2.36
N GLN A 85 18.73 40.03 1.25
CA GLN A 85 18.40 41.19 0.39
C GLN A 85 17.28 40.83 -0.59
N ASN A 86 16.28 41.75 -0.63
CA ASN A 86 15.16 41.92 -1.56
C ASN A 86 13.82 41.28 -1.13
N LEU A 87 13.02 42.17 -0.51
CA LEU A 87 11.59 42.37 -0.86
C LEU A 87 11.07 43.60 -0.10
N SER A 88 11.04 44.72 -0.80
CA SER A 88 10.22 45.90 -0.44
C SER A 88 9.31 46.25 -1.61
N LYS A 89 8.08 46.64 -1.27
CA LYS A 89 6.97 47.19 -2.11
C LYS A 89 6.05 46.08 -2.64
N SER A 90 4.74 46.14 -2.46
CA SER A 90 3.77 47.26 -2.26
C SER A 90 2.44 46.69 -1.80
N VAL A 91 1.76 47.41 -0.92
CA VAL A 91 0.33 47.28 -0.55
C VAL A 91 -0.50 48.06 -1.56
N PRO A 92 -1.76 47.69 -1.88
CA PRO A 92 -2.81 48.51 -1.33
C PRO A 92 -4.04 47.77 -0.77
N ASP A 93 -4.52 48.38 0.20
CA ASP A 93 -5.71 48.42 1.03
C ASP A 93 -7.05 48.32 0.28
N SER A 94 -8.01 47.55 0.82
CA SER A 94 -9.38 48.02 0.92
C SER A 94 -10.25 47.12 1.84
N SER A 95 -10.70 47.79 2.86
CA SER A 95 -11.71 47.44 3.85
C SER A 95 -13.13 47.28 3.31
N ARG A 96 -13.92 46.39 3.90
CA ARG A 96 -15.34 46.54 4.35
C ARG A 96 -15.86 45.22 4.89
N VAL A 97 -16.02 45.09 6.17
CA VAL A 97 -17.16 45.23 7.07
C VAL A 97 -18.47 44.66 6.54
N LEU A 98 -18.99 43.63 7.20
CA LEU A 98 -20.32 43.59 7.80
C LEU A 98 -20.49 42.38 8.75
N LYS A 99 -20.98 42.74 9.92
CA LYS A 99 -21.41 41.89 11.07
C LYS A 99 -22.81 41.34 10.83
N SER A 100 -23.09 40.16 11.45
CA SER A 100 -24.19 39.94 12.42
C SER A 100 -24.28 38.42 12.64
N ALA A 101 -24.10 37.94 13.81
CA ALA A 101 -24.93 37.84 15.02
C ALA A 101 -25.80 36.55 15.00
N VAL A 102 -25.39 35.61 15.81
CA VAL A 102 -25.99 35.04 17.03
C VAL A 102 -27.36 34.37 16.89
N ALA A 103 -27.44 33.10 17.22
CA ALA A 103 -28.21 32.57 18.35
C ALA A 103 -28.00 31.04 18.53
N THR A 104 -27.60 30.73 19.70
CA THR A 104 -27.65 29.51 20.48
C THR A 104 -29.05 28.89 20.56
N ASN A 105 -29.15 27.56 20.56
CA ASN A 105 -29.78 26.86 21.70
C ASN A 105 -29.46 25.38 21.72
N VAL A 106 -29.02 24.99 22.88
CA VAL A 106 -28.81 23.69 23.53
C VAL A 106 -30.16 23.11 23.95
N VAL A 107 -30.29 21.80 23.98
CA VAL A 107 -30.88 20.90 25.02
C VAL A 107 -30.85 19.49 24.43
N ASP A 108 -30.00 18.65 24.86
CA ASP A 108 -29.91 17.68 25.97
C ASP A 108 -31.11 16.72 26.08
N SER A 109 -30.82 15.46 26.02
CA SER A 109 -30.88 14.40 27.04
C SER A 109 -31.16 13.04 26.42
N LEU A 110 -30.24 12.12 26.52
CA LEU A 110 -30.13 11.03 27.51
C LEU A 110 -31.35 10.07 27.47
N ALA A 111 -31.15 8.86 27.17
CA ALA A 111 -30.42 7.75 27.72
C ALA A 111 -31.30 6.52 27.89
N THR A 112 -30.76 5.41 27.58
CA THR A 112 -30.54 4.13 28.27
C THR A 112 -31.62 3.08 28.28
N GLN A 113 -31.17 1.95 27.74
CA GLN A 113 -30.97 0.63 28.34
C GLN A 113 -32.13 -0.33 28.46
N SER A 114 -31.97 -1.42 27.75
CA SER A 114 -31.82 -2.83 28.14
C SER A 114 -32.88 -3.46 29.03
N GLY A 115 -33.22 -4.68 28.68
CA GLY A 115 -33.50 -5.69 29.66
C GLY A 115 -34.54 -6.73 29.25
N ASP A 116 -34.05 -7.90 29.14
CA ASP A 116 -34.68 -9.19 29.02
C ASP A 116 -35.86 -9.48 29.95
N SER A 117 -36.63 -10.41 29.46
CA SER A 117 -37.10 -11.66 30.10
C SER A 117 -38.61 -11.85 30.26
N LEU A 118 -39.04 -12.93 29.62
CA LEU A 118 -39.98 -13.96 29.98
C LEU A 118 -40.80 -13.77 31.28
N LEU A 119 -42.10 -13.95 31.19
CA LEU A 119 -42.81 -15.06 31.79
C LEU A 119 -44.35 -14.91 31.72
N LEU A 120 -44.97 -15.98 31.38
CA LEU A 120 -46.34 -16.44 31.55
C LEU A 120 -47.20 -15.82 32.68
N GLY A 121 -48.48 -15.69 32.43
CA GLY A 121 -49.49 -15.65 33.47
C GLY A 121 -50.88 -15.27 33.02
N ASP A 122 -51.74 -16.26 32.89
CA ASP A 122 -53.18 -16.19 32.79
C ASP A 122 -53.81 -15.18 33.73
N SER A 123 -54.86 -14.48 33.26
CA SER A 123 -56.17 -14.56 33.92
C SER A 123 -57.23 -13.73 33.20
N LEU A 124 -58.34 -14.40 32.98
CA LEU A 124 -59.67 -13.92 32.61
C LEU A 124 -60.16 -12.77 33.48
N LEU A 125 -60.79 -11.75 32.87
CA LEU A 125 -62.07 -11.26 33.35
C LEU A 125 -62.75 -10.33 32.33
N ASN A 126 -63.97 -10.68 32.07
CA ASN A 126 -65.05 -10.01 31.30
C ASN A 126 -65.15 -8.50 31.51
N THR A 127 -65.36 -7.77 30.40
CA THR A 127 -66.43 -6.71 30.36
C THR A 127 -67.02 -6.71 28.96
N GLN A 128 -68.28 -7.05 28.90
CA GLN A 128 -69.19 -6.79 27.78
C GLN A 128 -69.26 -5.28 27.55
N ASP A 129 -68.96 -4.86 26.27
CA ASP A 129 -69.70 -3.70 25.74
C ASP A 129 -69.87 -3.78 24.23
N SER A 130 -71.10 -3.84 23.84
CA SER A 130 -71.68 -3.50 22.56
C SER A 130 -70.94 -3.80 21.26
N ILE A 131 -71.36 -4.94 20.69
CA ILE A 131 -71.20 -5.25 19.27
C ILE A 131 -72.06 -4.29 18.47
N ALA A 132 -71.53 -3.19 17.97
CA ALA A 132 -72.13 -2.50 16.84
C ALA A 132 -71.98 -3.38 15.60
N ALA A 133 -73.11 -3.93 15.14
CA ALA A 133 -73.16 -4.76 13.94
C ALA A 133 -72.51 -4.00 12.75
N ALA A 134 -71.37 -4.49 12.28
CA ALA A 134 -70.81 -4.01 11.06
C ALA A 134 -71.80 -4.25 9.92
N LYS A 135 -72.26 -3.13 9.31
CA LYS A 135 -73.06 -3.19 8.08
C LYS A 135 -72.33 -4.03 7.03
N PRO A 136 -72.94 -4.96 6.31
CA PRO A 136 -72.37 -5.74 5.28
C PRO A 136 -71.76 -4.76 4.23
N ARG A 137 -70.47 -4.79 4.06
CA ARG A 137 -69.80 -4.00 3.01
C ARG A 137 -70.34 -4.41 1.65
N ARG A 138 -70.86 -3.43 0.90
CA ARG A 138 -71.28 -3.66 -0.48
C ARG A 138 -70.05 -4.06 -1.28
N ALA A 139 -70.21 -4.99 -2.21
CA ALA A 139 -69.10 -5.47 -3.07
C ALA A 139 -68.36 -4.40 -3.88
N ASN A 140 -68.73 -3.15 -3.73
CA ASN A 140 -68.16 -1.99 -4.41
C ASN A 140 -67.41 -0.98 -3.51
N ASP A 141 -67.29 -1.21 -2.19
CA ASP A 141 -66.67 -0.28 -1.27
C ASP A 141 -65.14 -0.48 -1.28
N LEU A 142 -64.39 0.63 -1.24
CA LEU A 142 -62.90 0.65 -1.10
C LEU A 142 -62.55 0.13 0.30
N THR A 143 -61.39 -0.51 0.44
CA THR A 143 -60.92 -1.13 1.67
C THR A 143 -60.52 -0.16 2.76
N SER A 144 -60.19 1.07 2.39
CA SER A 144 -59.71 2.15 3.27
C SER A 144 -60.29 3.49 2.88
N GLU A 145 -60.16 4.48 3.76
CA GLU A 145 -60.52 5.87 3.52
C GLU A 145 -59.51 6.50 2.51
N VAL A 146 -60.06 7.31 1.58
CA VAL A 146 -59.26 8.11 0.65
C VAL A 146 -59.19 9.54 1.18
N LYS A 147 -57.98 10.02 1.43
CA LYS A 147 -57.76 11.40 1.89
C LYS A 147 -57.36 12.30 0.71
N TYR A 148 -57.98 13.51 0.67
CA TYR A 148 -57.76 14.48 -0.38
C TYR A 148 -57.19 15.77 0.22
N GLN A 149 -56.20 16.35 -0.47
CA GLN A 149 -55.59 17.64 -0.14
C GLN A 149 -55.30 18.41 -1.41
N ALA A 150 -55.50 19.71 -1.41
CA ALA A 150 -55.12 20.62 -2.50
C ALA A 150 -54.80 21.99 -1.92
N ASN A 151 -53.87 22.73 -2.56
CA ASN A 151 -53.49 24.07 -2.12
C ASN A 151 -54.50 25.14 -2.59
N ASP A 152 -55.03 24.99 -3.84
CA ASP A 152 -55.93 26.03 -4.38
C ASP A 152 -57.41 25.76 -4.07
N SER A 153 -57.98 24.66 -4.61
CA SER A 153 -59.38 24.34 -4.38
C SER A 153 -59.70 22.85 -4.56
N ILE A 154 -60.72 22.36 -3.86
CA ILE A 154 -61.33 21.06 -4.05
C ILE A 154 -62.79 21.24 -4.40
N VAL A 155 -63.16 20.80 -5.61
CA VAL A 155 -64.57 20.92 -6.10
C VAL A 155 -65.20 19.54 -6.09
N PHE A 156 -66.16 19.33 -5.20
CA PHE A 156 -66.95 18.09 -5.15
C PHE A 156 -68.21 18.26 -6.01
N ASN A 157 -68.39 17.35 -6.96
CA ASN A 157 -69.60 17.31 -7.78
C ASN A 157 -70.41 16.05 -7.44
N LEU A 158 -71.50 16.23 -6.67
CA LEU A 158 -72.31 15.14 -6.23
C LEU A 158 -73.20 14.55 -7.35
N ARG A 159 -73.47 15.30 -8.41
CA ARG A 159 -74.24 14.85 -9.59
C ARG A 159 -73.42 13.91 -10.45
N THR A 160 -72.15 14.20 -10.71
CA THR A 160 -71.25 13.39 -11.47
C THR A 160 -70.50 12.41 -10.60
N LYS A 161 -70.70 12.44 -9.27
CA LYS A 161 -70.03 11.61 -8.25
C LYS A 161 -68.48 11.63 -8.42
N GLY A 162 -67.86 12.79 -8.30
CA GLY A 162 -66.40 12.94 -8.41
C GLY A 162 -65.92 14.17 -7.66
N ALA A 163 -64.60 14.29 -7.59
CA ALA A 163 -63.86 15.40 -7.01
C ALA A 163 -62.79 15.89 -7.95
N LYS A 164 -62.61 17.22 -8.09
CA LYS A 164 -61.51 17.85 -8.82
C LYS A 164 -60.66 18.65 -7.84
N LEU A 165 -59.37 18.37 -7.82
CA LEU A 165 -58.39 19.01 -6.94
C LEU A 165 -57.45 19.86 -7.79
N PHE A 166 -57.19 21.11 -7.38
CA PHE A 166 -56.37 22.07 -8.09
C PHE A 166 -55.27 22.59 -7.18
N GLY A 167 -54.06 22.77 -7.76
CA GLY A 167 -52.92 23.33 -7.06
C GLY A 167 -52.32 22.32 -6.08
N ASP A 168 -51.15 21.72 -6.44
CA ASP A 168 -50.41 20.73 -5.64
C ASP A 168 -51.31 19.69 -4.97
N ALA A 169 -52.24 19.15 -5.76
CA ALA A 169 -53.23 18.18 -5.33
C ALA A 169 -52.58 16.88 -4.88
N MET A 170 -53.09 16.29 -3.80
CA MET A 170 -52.64 15.03 -3.23
C MET A 170 -53.81 14.10 -2.89
N VAL A 171 -53.66 12.84 -3.21
CA VAL A 171 -54.59 11.78 -2.86
C VAL A 171 -53.87 10.65 -2.17
N ASP A 172 -54.25 10.31 -0.95
CA ASP A 172 -53.68 9.22 -0.16
C ASP A 172 -54.69 8.07 -0.03
N TYR A 173 -54.29 6.86 -0.32
CA TYR A 173 -55.07 5.65 -0.19
C TYR A 173 -54.18 4.46 0.16
N GLU A 174 -54.36 3.86 1.33
CA GLU A 174 -53.52 2.79 1.86
C GLU A 174 -52.02 3.17 1.84
N THR A 175 -51.19 2.48 1.02
CA THR A 175 -49.79 2.72 0.82
C THR A 175 -49.48 3.70 -0.35
N ILE A 176 -50.58 4.12 -1.03
CA ILE A 176 -50.49 4.92 -2.26
C ILE A 176 -50.58 6.39 -1.91
N ASN A 177 -49.61 7.17 -2.42
CA ASN A 177 -49.61 8.63 -2.39
C ASN A 177 -49.50 9.14 -3.83
N LEU A 178 -50.50 9.87 -4.32
CA LEU A 178 -50.50 10.48 -5.65
C LEU A 178 -50.52 12.01 -5.51
N LYS A 179 -49.48 12.64 -6.03
CA LYS A 179 -49.34 14.11 -6.08
C LYS A 179 -49.35 14.60 -7.51
N ALA A 180 -50.08 15.67 -7.82
CA ALA A 180 -50.02 16.30 -9.14
C ALA A 180 -50.57 17.76 -9.05
N HIS A 181 -50.35 18.57 -10.09
CA HIS A 181 -50.92 19.90 -10.17
C HIS A 181 -52.46 19.84 -10.24
N PHE A 182 -53.00 18.90 -11.00
CA PHE A 182 -54.43 18.69 -11.15
C PHE A 182 -54.79 17.21 -10.99
N ILE A 183 -55.79 16.91 -10.17
CA ILE A 183 -56.31 15.53 -9.98
C ILE A 183 -57.85 15.54 -10.17
N ASP A 184 -58.35 14.67 -11.05
CA ASP A 184 -59.78 14.43 -11.29
C ASP A 184 -60.12 12.99 -10.84
N GLN A 185 -60.95 12.88 -9.82
CA GLN A 185 -61.40 11.62 -9.22
C GLN A 185 -62.80 11.31 -9.59
N ASN A 186 -63.10 10.14 -10.15
CA ASN A 186 -64.44 9.63 -10.43
C ASN A 186 -64.77 8.44 -9.49
N TRP A 187 -65.80 8.62 -8.64
CA TRP A 187 -66.18 7.62 -7.66
C TRP A 187 -67.06 6.49 -8.25
N VAL A 188 -67.62 6.68 -9.46
CA VAL A 188 -68.37 5.62 -10.13
C VAL A 188 -67.48 4.59 -10.71
N THR A 189 -66.43 5.03 -11.39
CA THR A 189 -65.44 4.12 -12.01
C THR A 189 -64.26 3.79 -11.09
N ASN A 190 -64.17 4.46 -9.93
CA ASN A 190 -63.02 4.41 -9.01
C ASN A 190 -61.67 4.81 -9.69
N GLU A 191 -61.74 5.67 -10.66
CA GLU A 191 -60.57 6.14 -11.41
C GLU A 191 -60.16 7.54 -10.96
N VAL A 192 -58.82 7.70 -10.84
CA VAL A 192 -58.21 9.01 -10.63
C VAL A 192 -57.33 9.33 -11.84
N THR A 193 -57.52 10.55 -12.39
CA THR A 193 -56.66 11.06 -13.47
C THR A 193 -55.81 12.21 -12.92
N ALA A 194 -54.50 12.09 -13.04
CA ALA A 194 -53.54 13.10 -12.61
C ALA A 194 -52.85 13.76 -13.82
N LEU A 195 -52.75 15.08 -13.83
CA LEU A 195 -52.14 15.88 -14.91
C LEU A 195 -51.21 16.94 -14.34
N PRO A 196 -50.18 17.36 -15.08
CA PRO A 196 -49.29 18.50 -14.76
C PRO A 196 -50.03 19.82 -15.08
N GLY A 197 -49.63 20.89 -14.46
CA GLY A 197 -49.96 22.27 -14.85
C GLY A 197 -48.96 22.80 -15.88
N LEU A 198 -49.22 24.01 -16.35
CA LEU A 198 -48.28 24.76 -17.16
C LEU A 198 -47.89 26.05 -16.42
N ASP A 199 -46.61 26.41 -16.47
CA ASP A 199 -46.17 27.72 -15.98
C ASP A 199 -46.46 28.82 -17.00
N SER A 200 -46.14 30.09 -16.69
CA SER A 200 -46.35 31.25 -17.53
C SER A 200 -45.54 31.21 -18.83
N VAL A 201 -44.53 30.33 -18.93
CA VAL A 201 -43.65 30.15 -20.10
C VAL A 201 -44.06 28.90 -20.92
N GLY A 202 -45.05 28.13 -20.43
CA GLY A 202 -45.53 26.90 -21.10
C GLY A 202 -44.79 25.60 -20.69
N ASN A 203 -43.94 25.66 -19.67
CA ASN A 203 -43.28 24.47 -19.16
C ASN A 203 -44.24 23.69 -18.23
N LYS A 204 -44.12 22.37 -18.19
CA LYS A 204 -44.92 21.51 -17.32
C LYS A 204 -44.45 21.62 -15.88
N MET A 205 -45.31 22.03 -14.95
CA MET A 205 -45.06 22.07 -13.52
C MET A 205 -45.99 21.11 -12.77
N GLY A 206 -45.56 20.65 -11.58
CA GLY A 206 -46.38 19.74 -10.74
C GLY A 206 -46.76 18.44 -11.44
N LYS A 207 -45.78 17.80 -12.12
CA LYS A 207 -45.98 16.51 -12.79
C LYS A 207 -46.50 15.46 -11.82
N PRO A 208 -47.44 14.59 -12.24
CA PRO A 208 -47.94 13.48 -11.43
C PRO A 208 -46.81 12.66 -10.87
N ASN A 209 -46.73 12.53 -9.54
CA ASN A 209 -45.81 11.70 -8.79
C ASN A 209 -46.62 10.68 -7.98
N PHE A 210 -46.41 9.42 -8.30
CA PHE A 210 -47.08 8.30 -7.69
C PHE A 210 -46.11 7.49 -6.85
N LYS A 211 -46.49 7.25 -5.60
CA LYS A 211 -45.69 6.42 -4.69
C LYS A 211 -46.58 5.29 -4.16
N ASP A 212 -46.08 4.04 -4.24
CA ASP A 212 -46.66 2.86 -3.64
C ASP A 212 -45.57 2.03 -2.98
N GLY A 213 -45.48 2.09 -1.64
CA GLY A 213 -44.35 1.54 -0.89
C GLY A 213 -43.03 2.14 -1.29
N ASP A 214 -42.11 1.30 -1.80
CA ASP A 214 -40.77 1.75 -2.27
C ASP A 214 -40.74 2.19 -3.74
N GLN A 215 -41.80 2.02 -4.49
CA GLN A 215 -41.93 2.39 -5.90
C GLN A 215 -42.32 3.84 -6.05
N VAL A 216 -41.58 4.58 -6.86
CA VAL A 216 -41.89 5.99 -7.19
C VAL A 216 -41.85 6.16 -8.71
N PHE A 217 -42.98 6.76 -9.23
CA PHE A 217 -43.08 7.06 -10.67
C PHE A 217 -43.40 8.54 -10.87
N GLU A 218 -42.65 9.18 -11.72
CA GLU A 218 -43.01 10.49 -12.25
C GLU A 218 -43.54 10.35 -13.66
N SER A 219 -44.59 11.10 -14.03
CA SER A 219 -45.25 10.97 -15.32
C SER A 219 -45.84 12.28 -15.84
N ASN A 220 -46.22 12.31 -17.13
CA ASN A 220 -46.93 13.46 -17.70
C ASN A 220 -48.45 13.28 -17.59
N ARG A 221 -48.93 12.07 -17.50
CA ARG A 221 -50.34 11.76 -17.27
C ARG A 221 -50.45 10.37 -16.64
N MET A 222 -51.28 10.26 -15.62
CA MET A 222 -51.61 8.99 -14.97
C MET A 222 -53.10 8.82 -14.84
N VAL A 223 -53.60 7.63 -15.15
CA VAL A 223 -54.97 7.18 -14.83
C VAL A 223 -54.81 5.91 -13.99
N TYR A 224 -55.21 5.99 -12.74
CA TYR A 224 -55.15 4.88 -11.78
C TYR A 224 -56.54 4.48 -11.32
N ASN A 225 -56.82 3.20 -11.23
CA ASN A 225 -58.10 2.67 -10.71
C ASN A 225 -57.87 1.99 -9.37
N PHE A 226 -58.42 2.57 -8.31
CA PHE A 226 -58.23 2.11 -6.92
C PHE A 226 -58.83 0.71 -6.67
N ARG A 227 -59.87 0.34 -7.37
CA ARG A 227 -60.53 -0.97 -7.21
C ARG A 227 -59.72 -2.11 -7.84
N THR A 228 -59.26 -1.90 -9.08
CA THR A 228 -58.53 -2.91 -9.84
C THR A 228 -57.04 -2.85 -9.59
N LYS A 229 -56.56 -1.81 -8.90
CA LYS A 229 -55.14 -1.52 -8.66
C LYS A 229 -54.29 -1.51 -9.96
N LYS A 230 -54.92 -1.03 -11.09
CA LYS A 230 -54.29 -0.92 -12.39
C LYS A 230 -54.12 0.53 -12.78
N ALA A 231 -52.99 0.83 -13.50
CA ALA A 231 -52.77 2.16 -14.05
C ALA A 231 -52.44 2.14 -15.52
N ARG A 232 -52.76 3.27 -16.22
CA ARG A 232 -52.20 3.65 -17.52
C ARG A 232 -51.41 4.95 -17.30
N ILE A 233 -50.15 4.93 -17.70
CA ILE A 233 -49.24 6.03 -17.45
C ILE A 233 -48.59 6.43 -18.76
N SER A 234 -48.54 7.74 -19.03
CA SER A 234 -47.86 8.28 -20.21
C SER A 234 -46.59 9.00 -19.82
N GLN A 235 -45.45 8.73 -20.53
CA GLN A 235 -44.15 9.31 -20.28
C GLN A 235 -43.72 9.13 -18.82
N MET A 236 -43.61 7.87 -18.40
CA MET A 236 -43.20 7.51 -17.06
C MET A 236 -41.66 7.54 -16.96
N VAL A 237 -41.17 8.11 -15.87
CA VAL A 237 -39.79 7.97 -15.42
C VAL A 237 -39.78 7.29 -14.06
N THR A 238 -39.06 6.21 -13.93
CA THR A 238 -38.88 5.50 -12.67
C THR A 238 -37.42 5.11 -12.45
N ASN A 239 -37.03 5.06 -11.19
CA ASN A 239 -35.70 4.63 -10.79
C ASN A 239 -35.77 3.16 -10.35
N GLU A 240 -34.97 2.33 -10.98
CA GLU A 240 -34.83 0.91 -10.66
C GLU A 240 -33.36 0.60 -10.33
N GLY A 241 -33.01 0.68 -9.04
CA GLY A 241 -31.65 0.49 -8.56
C GLY A 241 -30.72 1.65 -8.96
N GLU A 242 -29.68 1.38 -9.77
CA GLU A 242 -28.76 2.39 -10.32
C GLU A 242 -29.21 2.91 -11.70
N SER A 243 -30.39 2.50 -12.19
CA SER A 243 -30.84 2.75 -13.56
C SER A 243 -32.19 3.47 -13.61
N TYR A 244 -32.41 4.23 -14.69
CA TYR A 244 -33.63 4.91 -14.99
C TYR A 244 -34.35 4.21 -16.14
N LEU A 245 -35.64 4.06 -16.01
CA LEU A 245 -36.54 3.56 -17.04
C LEU A 245 -37.47 4.69 -17.44
N ILE A 246 -37.43 5.06 -18.72
CA ILE A 246 -38.23 6.10 -19.32
C ILE A 246 -39.15 5.41 -20.34
N GLY A 247 -40.45 5.34 -20.03
CA GLY A 247 -41.42 4.64 -20.86
C GLY A 247 -42.45 5.57 -21.48
N LYS A 248 -42.76 5.43 -22.79
CA LYS A 248 -43.77 6.26 -23.44
C LYS A 248 -45.20 5.82 -23.07
N GLU A 249 -45.50 4.54 -23.10
CA GLU A 249 -46.80 3.95 -22.75
C GLU A 249 -46.56 2.86 -21.73
N VAL A 250 -47.21 2.99 -20.55
CA VAL A 250 -46.98 2.12 -19.41
C VAL A 250 -48.31 1.63 -18.86
N LYS A 251 -48.35 0.34 -18.54
CA LYS A 251 -49.46 -0.32 -17.88
C LYS A 251 -48.99 -0.98 -16.60
N LEU A 252 -49.51 -0.54 -15.47
CA LEU A 252 -49.33 -1.18 -14.17
C LEU A 252 -50.45 -2.17 -13.94
N ASN A 253 -50.13 -3.38 -13.51
CA ASN A 253 -51.08 -4.41 -13.16
C ASN A 253 -51.24 -4.53 -11.62
N GLN A 254 -52.27 -5.30 -11.20
CA GLN A 254 -52.57 -5.54 -9.79
C GLN A 254 -51.42 -6.24 -9.01
N ASP A 255 -50.66 -7.10 -9.70
CA ASP A 255 -49.49 -7.79 -9.15
C ASP A 255 -48.22 -6.92 -9.14
N GLN A 256 -48.38 -5.62 -9.28
CA GLN A 256 -47.30 -4.61 -9.39
C GLN A 256 -46.37 -4.85 -10.59
N THR A 257 -46.63 -5.79 -11.48
CA THR A 257 -45.86 -5.90 -12.73
C THR A 257 -46.17 -4.75 -13.66
N ILE A 258 -45.16 -4.22 -14.31
CA ILE A 258 -45.25 -3.07 -15.21
C ILE A 258 -44.90 -3.51 -16.63
N PHE A 259 -45.83 -3.27 -17.56
CA PHE A 259 -45.56 -3.45 -19.00
C PHE A 259 -45.34 -2.10 -19.65
N ILE A 260 -44.27 -2.00 -20.39
CA ILE A 260 -43.82 -0.75 -21.00
C ILE A 260 -43.58 -0.98 -22.48
N LYS A 261 -43.97 0.01 -23.29
CA LYS A 261 -43.69 0.06 -24.73
C LYS A 261 -42.80 1.26 -25.04
N ASN A 262 -41.82 1.09 -25.93
CA ASN A 262 -40.85 2.11 -26.29
C ASN A 262 -40.15 2.68 -25.04
N THR A 263 -39.36 1.83 -24.43
CA THR A 263 -38.67 2.10 -23.17
C THR A 263 -37.23 2.44 -23.42
N GLN A 264 -36.74 3.50 -22.81
CA GLN A 264 -35.31 3.80 -22.70
C GLN A 264 -34.83 3.34 -21.33
N TYR A 265 -33.90 2.41 -21.32
CA TYR A 265 -33.23 1.94 -20.09
C TYR A 265 -31.83 2.56 -20.07
N THR A 266 -31.56 3.41 -19.09
CA THR A 266 -30.29 4.13 -18.98
C THR A 266 -29.80 4.20 -17.54
N THR A 267 -28.48 4.34 -17.35
CA THR A 267 -27.88 4.69 -16.07
C THR A 267 -27.44 6.18 -16.04
N CYS A 268 -27.80 6.94 -17.07
CA CYS A 268 -27.55 8.37 -17.12
C CYS A 268 -28.55 9.10 -16.24
N SER A 269 -28.05 10.00 -15.38
CA SER A 269 -28.90 10.81 -14.50
C SER A 269 -29.66 11.94 -15.24
N ASN A 270 -29.25 12.27 -16.47
CA ASN A 270 -30.03 13.16 -17.33
C ASN A 270 -31.15 12.36 -18.01
N THR A 271 -32.32 12.39 -17.42
CA THR A 271 -33.49 11.63 -17.89
C THR A 271 -34.21 12.30 -19.05
N ASP A 272 -34.05 13.61 -19.23
CA ASP A 272 -34.67 14.34 -20.36
C ASP A 272 -33.92 14.09 -21.67
N HIS A 273 -32.62 14.03 -21.64
CA HIS A 273 -31.74 13.71 -22.76
C HIS A 273 -30.62 12.77 -22.32
N PRO A 274 -30.89 11.47 -22.18
CA PRO A 274 -29.86 10.52 -21.77
C PRO A 274 -28.82 10.34 -22.87
N HIS A 275 -27.54 10.51 -22.50
CA HIS A 275 -26.39 10.37 -23.43
C HIS A 275 -26.29 8.96 -24.04
N PHE A 276 -26.84 7.96 -23.37
CA PHE A 276 -27.00 6.61 -23.93
C PHE A 276 -28.16 5.90 -23.25
N TYR A 277 -28.76 4.97 -24.00
CA TYR A 277 -29.80 4.09 -23.47
C TYR A 277 -29.92 2.81 -24.30
N LEU A 278 -30.39 1.74 -23.65
CA LEU A 278 -30.91 0.60 -24.36
C LEU A 278 -32.37 0.89 -24.70
N ASN A 279 -32.68 0.94 -26.00
CA ASN A 279 -34.04 1.09 -26.48
C ASN A 279 -34.72 -0.29 -26.46
N LEU A 280 -35.69 -0.47 -25.59
CA LEU A 280 -36.45 -1.71 -25.40
C LEU A 280 -37.84 -1.51 -26.05
N TYR A 281 -38.13 -2.22 -27.12
CA TYR A 281 -39.41 -2.08 -27.81
C TYR A 281 -40.60 -2.42 -26.95
N LYS A 282 -40.51 -3.53 -26.18
CA LYS A 282 -41.46 -3.95 -25.17
C LYS A 282 -40.71 -4.51 -23.98
N ALA A 283 -41.06 -4.05 -22.79
CA ALA A 283 -40.43 -4.54 -21.56
C ALA A 283 -41.50 -4.90 -20.51
N LYS A 284 -41.21 -5.91 -19.72
CA LYS A 284 -41.92 -6.30 -18.51
C LYS A 284 -40.96 -6.11 -17.33
N ILE A 285 -41.33 -5.23 -16.40
CA ILE A 285 -40.63 -5.07 -15.14
C ILE A 285 -41.31 -5.95 -14.09
N ILE A 286 -40.51 -6.76 -13.42
CA ILE A 286 -40.90 -7.49 -12.23
C ILE A 286 -40.15 -6.82 -11.07
N PRO A 287 -40.83 -6.00 -10.24
CA PRO A 287 -40.17 -5.20 -9.22
C PRO A 287 -39.27 -6.02 -8.30
N GLY A 288 -38.07 -5.51 -8.00
CA GLY A 288 -37.12 -6.20 -7.16
C GLY A 288 -36.51 -7.48 -7.76
N LYS A 289 -36.92 -7.90 -8.98
CA LYS A 289 -36.38 -9.12 -9.62
C LYS A 289 -35.65 -8.83 -10.92
N SER A 290 -36.35 -8.40 -11.98
CA SER A 290 -35.73 -8.21 -13.29
C SER A 290 -36.60 -7.38 -14.25
N VAL A 291 -35.93 -6.81 -15.27
CA VAL A 291 -36.56 -6.24 -16.46
C VAL A 291 -36.34 -7.23 -17.60
N VAL A 292 -37.42 -7.77 -18.15
CA VAL A 292 -37.40 -8.68 -19.29
C VAL A 292 -37.88 -7.93 -20.52
N SER A 293 -37.08 -7.93 -21.58
CA SER A 293 -37.42 -7.21 -22.81
C SER A 293 -37.40 -8.10 -24.04
N GLY A 294 -38.23 -7.73 -25.05
CA GLY A 294 -38.07 -8.19 -26.43
C GLY A 294 -36.83 -7.59 -27.08
N PRO A 295 -36.83 -7.40 -28.40
CA PRO A 295 -35.67 -6.85 -29.10
C PRO A 295 -35.22 -5.52 -28.47
N ALA A 296 -33.91 -5.39 -28.30
CA ALA A 296 -33.26 -4.23 -27.75
C ALA A 296 -32.10 -3.79 -28.63
N ASN A 297 -31.92 -2.49 -28.76
CA ASN A 297 -30.76 -1.90 -29.43
C ASN A 297 -30.17 -0.79 -28.61
N MET A 298 -28.86 -0.61 -28.68
CA MET A 298 -28.17 0.47 -28.01
C MET A 298 -28.22 1.76 -28.82
N VAL A 299 -28.46 2.87 -28.16
CA VAL A 299 -28.47 4.22 -28.73
C VAL A 299 -27.50 5.09 -27.93
N VAL A 300 -26.63 5.83 -28.60
CA VAL A 300 -25.67 6.76 -28.01
C VAL A 300 -25.85 8.11 -28.67
N GLU A 301 -26.09 9.16 -27.88
CA GLU A 301 -26.39 10.52 -28.39
C GLU A 301 -27.44 10.53 -29.50
N GLY A 302 -28.51 9.73 -29.33
CA GLY A 302 -29.59 9.60 -30.30
C GLY A 302 -29.28 8.74 -31.54
N ILE A 303 -28.05 8.28 -31.72
CA ILE A 303 -27.62 7.48 -32.86
C ILE A 303 -27.68 5.99 -32.47
N PRO A 304 -28.44 5.16 -33.20
CA PRO A 304 -28.49 3.72 -32.95
C PRO A 304 -27.13 3.08 -33.33
N VAL A 305 -26.54 2.40 -32.37
CA VAL A 305 -25.30 1.63 -32.61
C VAL A 305 -25.67 0.24 -33.13
N PRO A 306 -24.86 -0.40 -34.01
CA PRO A 306 -25.13 -1.73 -34.53
C PRO A 306 -24.94 -2.85 -33.49
N ILE A 307 -25.38 -2.61 -32.25
CA ILE A 307 -25.42 -3.58 -31.18
C ILE A 307 -26.90 -3.80 -30.86
N GLY A 308 -27.43 -4.94 -31.22
CA GLY A 308 -28.79 -5.34 -30.98
C GLY A 308 -28.87 -6.73 -30.36
N LEU A 309 -29.83 -6.89 -29.48
CA LEU A 309 -30.14 -8.15 -28.82
C LEU A 309 -31.56 -8.58 -29.22
N PRO A 310 -31.81 -9.85 -29.56
CA PRO A 310 -33.17 -10.33 -29.85
C PRO A 310 -34.08 -10.29 -28.60
N PHE A 311 -33.50 -10.40 -27.43
CA PHE A 311 -34.17 -10.22 -26.12
C PHE A 311 -33.12 -9.85 -25.09
N ALA A 312 -33.57 -9.23 -23.98
CA ALA A 312 -32.70 -8.91 -22.87
C ALA A 312 -33.40 -9.26 -21.53
N ILE A 313 -32.63 -9.79 -20.60
CA ILE A 313 -33.04 -9.98 -19.21
C ILE A 313 -32.06 -9.22 -18.35
N ILE A 314 -32.52 -8.09 -17.79
CA ILE A 314 -31.71 -7.21 -16.96
C ILE A 314 -32.09 -7.47 -15.52
N PRO A 315 -31.24 -8.07 -14.71
CA PRO A 315 -31.53 -8.34 -13.29
C PRO A 315 -31.55 -7.04 -12.48
N ASN A 316 -32.57 -6.85 -11.64
CA ASN A 316 -32.71 -5.65 -10.80
C ASN A 316 -32.45 -5.90 -9.32
N GLN A 317 -31.95 -7.06 -8.96
CA GLN A 317 -31.55 -7.34 -7.57
C GLN A 317 -30.13 -6.90 -7.29
N ARG A 318 -29.87 -6.41 -6.08
CA ARG A 318 -28.53 -6.12 -5.59
C ARG A 318 -27.73 -7.43 -5.49
N GLY A 319 -26.46 -7.43 -5.92
CA GLY A 319 -25.54 -8.56 -5.83
C GLY A 319 -24.97 -8.99 -7.17
N GLN A 320 -24.03 -9.94 -7.11
CA GLN A 320 -23.37 -10.49 -8.29
C GLN A 320 -24.29 -11.47 -9.02
N ARG A 321 -24.22 -11.45 -10.37
CA ARG A 321 -25.05 -12.32 -11.22
C ARG A 321 -24.25 -12.95 -12.32
N SER A 322 -24.59 -14.18 -12.66
CA SER A 322 -24.02 -14.90 -13.78
C SER A 322 -24.43 -14.26 -15.11
N GLY A 323 -23.50 -14.20 -16.06
CA GLY A 323 -23.74 -13.61 -17.37
C GLY A 323 -22.55 -13.73 -18.32
N ILE A 324 -22.81 -13.35 -19.57
CA ILE A 324 -21.81 -13.36 -20.64
C ILE A 324 -20.88 -12.17 -20.47
N LEU A 325 -19.59 -12.40 -20.61
CA LEU A 325 -18.54 -11.37 -20.69
C LEU A 325 -18.28 -11.08 -22.18
N PRO A 326 -18.59 -9.88 -22.67
CA PRO A 326 -18.38 -9.53 -24.07
C PRO A 326 -16.88 -9.47 -24.40
N PRO A 327 -16.44 -10.04 -25.55
CA PRO A 327 -15.04 -10.02 -25.92
C PRO A 327 -14.60 -8.65 -26.47
N GLU A 328 -13.35 -8.31 -26.23
CA GLU A 328 -12.66 -7.24 -26.95
C GLU A 328 -12.22 -7.76 -28.33
N TYR A 329 -12.46 -7.01 -29.39
CA TYR A 329 -12.06 -7.39 -30.72
C TYR A 329 -10.95 -6.49 -31.29
N GLY A 330 -10.13 -7.02 -32.16
CA GLY A 330 -9.06 -6.25 -32.79
C GLY A 330 -8.23 -7.12 -33.75
N ARG A 331 -7.10 -6.56 -34.19
CA ARG A 331 -6.12 -7.24 -35.02
C ARG A 331 -4.73 -7.11 -34.43
N SER A 332 -4.00 -8.20 -34.37
CA SER A 332 -2.59 -8.28 -34.06
C SER A 332 -1.79 -8.61 -35.30
N PRO A 333 -0.69 -7.93 -35.63
CA PRO A 333 0.17 -8.26 -36.74
C PRO A 333 0.77 -9.67 -36.69
N GLU A 334 0.93 -10.22 -35.48
CA GLU A 334 1.59 -11.51 -35.22
C GLU A 334 0.62 -12.68 -35.04
N LEU A 335 -0.64 -12.41 -34.67
CA LEU A 335 -1.60 -13.44 -34.29
C LEU A 335 -2.91 -13.37 -35.12
N GLY A 336 -3.03 -12.37 -35.99
CA GLY A 336 -4.23 -12.14 -36.80
C GLY A 336 -5.35 -11.39 -36.06
N PHE A 337 -6.60 -11.58 -36.50
CA PHE A 337 -7.77 -11.04 -35.80
C PHE A 337 -7.99 -11.77 -34.49
N PHE A 338 -8.49 -11.06 -33.51
CA PHE A 338 -8.72 -11.63 -32.19
C PHE A 338 -10.04 -11.23 -31.55
N LEU A 339 -10.55 -12.14 -30.71
CA LEU A 339 -11.53 -11.90 -29.68
C LEU A 339 -10.86 -12.22 -28.36
N ARG A 340 -10.72 -11.24 -27.46
CA ARG A 340 -10.03 -11.38 -26.16
C ARG A 340 -10.96 -11.15 -24.99
N ASN A 341 -10.63 -11.77 -23.85
CA ASN A 341 -11.35 -11.62 -22.57
C ASN A 341 -12.84 -11.94 -22.64
N GLY A 342 -13.29 -12.59 -23.73
CA GLY A 342 -14.66 -13.08 -23.82
C GLY A 342 -14.89 -14.31 -22.95
N GLY A 343 -16.12 -14.51 -22.48
CA GLY A 343 -16.40 -15.68 -21.68
C GLY A 343 -17.72 -15.65 -20.93
N TYR A 344 -17.75 -16.32 -19.79
CA TYR A 344 -18.91 -16.38 -18.93
C TYR A 344 -18.53 -16.20 -17.46
N TYR A 345 -19.27 -15.35 -16.76
CA TYR A 345 -19.14 -15.12 -15.33
C TYR A 345 -20.19 -15.95 -14.59
N PHE A 346 -19.74 -16.76 -13.64
CA PHE A 346 -20.56 -17.57 -12.77
C PHE A 346 -20.57 -16.92 -11.37
N ALA A 347 -21.71 -16.40 -10.95
CA ALA A 347 -21.96 -16.02 -9.56
C ALA A 347 -22.39 -17.28 -8.79
N ILE A 348 -21.41 -18.04 -8.28
CA ILE A 348 -21.67 -19.32 -7.61
C ILE A 348 -22.46 -19.11 -6.33
N ASN A 349 -22.00 -18.18 -5.48
CA ASN A 349 -22.70 -17.76 -4.26
C ASN A 349 -22.14 -16.41 -3.77
N ASP A 350 -22.65 -15.90 -2.65
CA ASP A 350 -22.23 -14.60 -2.10
C ASP A 350 -20.74 -14.56 -1.65
N TYR A 351 -20.06 -15.69 -1.61
CA TYR A 351 -18.68 -15.79 -1.14
C TYR A 351 -17.67 -16.11 -2.24
N VAL A 352 -18.08 -16.71 -3.34
CA VAL A 352 -17.20 -17.22 -4.40
C VAL A 352 -17.81 -16.95 -5.77
N ASP A 353 -17.01 -16.42 -6.67
CA ASP A 353 -17.31 -16.25 -8.08
C ASP A 353 -16.31 -17.02 -8.97
N LEU A 354 -16.65 -17.18 -10.24
CA LEU A 354 -15.77 -17.73 -11.26
C LEU A 354 -16.04 -17.03 -12.59
N ALA A 355 -15.03 -16.38 -13.16
CA ALA A 355 -15.01 -15.86 -14.50
C ALA A 355 -14.19 -16.79 -15.39
N LEU A 356 -14.84 -17.49 -16.31
CA LEU A 356 -14.16 -18.28 -17.32
C LEU A 356 -13.95 -17.42 -18.56
N LYS A 357 -12.75 -16.90 -18.76
CA LYS A 357 -12.38 -16.01 -19.86
C LYS A 357 -11.49 -16.73 -20.87
N GLY A 358 -11.57 -16.33 -22.13
CA GLY A 358 -10.71 -16.86 -23.17
C GLY A 358 -10.37 -15.82 -24.24
N ASP A 359 -9.28 -16.10 -24.95
CA ASP A 359 -8.85 -15.37 -26.12
C ASP A 359 -8.74 -16.34 -27.28
N ILE A 360 -9.18 -15.92 -28.45
CA ILE A 360 -9.11 -16.68 -29.70
C ILE A 360 -8.52 -15.77 -30.78
N PHE A 361 -7.60 -16.32 -31.56
CA PHE A 361 -6.91 -15.60 -32.61
C PHE A 361 -7.09 -16.35 -33.95
N SER A 362 -7.23 -15.61 -35.05
CA SER A 362 -7.50 -16.19 -36.37
C SER A 362 -6.41 -17.13 -36.91
N TRP A 363 -5.17 -17.00 -36.43
CA TRP A 363 -4.05 -17.88 -36.82
C TRP A 363 -3.90 -19.11 -35.90
N GLY A 364 -4.95 -19.45 -35.14
CA GLY A 364 -5.00 -20.67 -34.33
C GLY A 364 -4.37 -20.60 -32.95
N SER A 365 -3.94 -19.41 -32.52
CA SER A 365 -3.55 -19.18 -31.14
C SER A 365 -4.78 -19.05 -30.23
N PHE A 366 -4.68 -19.53 -29.01
CA PHE A 366 -5.72 -19.35 -27.98
C PHE A 366 -5.13 -19.22 -26.58
N ARG A 367 -5.91 -18.61 -25.68
CA ARG A 367 -5.62 -18.53 -24.25
C ARG A 367 -6.90 -18.79 -23.44
N ILE A 368 -6.76 -19.48 -22.34
CA ILE A 368 -7.83 -19.75 -21.37
C ILE A 368 -7.40 -19.17 -20.05
N ASN A 369 -8.27 -18.38 -19.41
CA ASN A 369 -8.01 -17.71 -18.15
C ASN A 369 -9.22 -17.82 -17.20
N PRO A 370 -9.39 -18.94 -16.48
CA PRO A 370 -10.27 -18.99 -15.33
C PRO A 370 -9.75 -18.10 -14.19
N GLU A 371 -10.63 -17.24 -13.70
CA GLU A 371 -10.38 -16.32 -12.59
C GLU A 371 -11.49 -16.44 -11.56
N SER A 372 -11.13 -16.67 -10.31
CA SER A 372 -12.07 -16.81 -9.19
C SER A 372 -11.69 -15.86 -8.08
N SER A 373 -12.66 -15.10 -7.58
CA SER A 373 -12.53 -14.30 -6.35
C SER A 373 -13.37 -14.92 -5.26
N TYR A 374 -12.86 -14.92 -4.04
CA TYR A 374 -13.58 -15.42 -2.90
C TYR A 374 -13.38 -14.50 -1.70
N ILE A 375 -14.46 -14.25 -0.97
CA ILE A 375 -14.45 -13.39 0.20
C ILE A 375 -15.44 -13.89 1.27
N LYS A 376 -14.96 -14.03 2.49
CA LYS A 376 -15.81 -14.23 3.66
C LYS A 376 -15.49 -13.15 4.69
N LYS A 377 -16.42 -12.21 4.84
CA LYS A 377 -16.24 -11.01 5.69
C LYS A 377 -15.76 -11.40 7.09
N TYR A 378 -14.72 -10.73 7.59
CA TYR A 378 -14.05 -10.99 8.86
C TYR A 378 -13.36 -12.37 8.97
N LYS A 379 -13.22 -13.13 7.88
CA LYS A 379 -12.50 -14.40 7.88
C LYS A 379 -11.34 -14.41 6.90
N TYR A 380 -11.61 -14.26 5.60
CA TYR A 380 -10.58 -14.28 4.56
C TYR A 380 -11.09 -13.66 3.25
N SER A 381 -10.14 -13.26 2.43
CA SER A 381 -10.36 -12.87 1.04
C SER A 381 -9.22 -13.39 0.17
N GLY A 382 -9.51 -13.61 -1.11
CA GLY A 382 -8.49 -14.01 -2.06
C GLY A 382 -8.97 -13.99 -3.51
N ARG A 383 -8.00 -14.15 -4.41
CA ARG A 383 -8.21 -14.27 -5.85
C ARG A 383 -7.26 -15.31 -6.40
N LEU A 384 -7.78 -16.16 -7.27
CA LEU A 384 -7.00 -17.17 -8.00
C LEU A 384 -7.24 -16.96 -9.49
N SER A 385 -6.19 -16.86 -10.27
CA SER A 385 -6.25 -16.94 -11.73
C SER A 385 -5.23 -17.94 -12.25
N VAL A 386 -5.65 -18.74 -13.20
CA VAL A 386 -4.81 -19.71 -13.91
C VAL A 386 -4.87 -19.35 -15.39
N ASN A 387 -3.72 -19.15 -15.99
CA ASN A 387 -3.64 -18.82 -17.41
C ASN A 387 -2.94 -19.96 -18.14
N TYR A 388 -3.51 -20.40 -19.22
CA TYR A 388 -2.88 -21.29 -20.19
C TYR A 388 -2.93 -20.65 -21.57
N SER A 389 -1.80 -20.56 -22.23
CA SER A 389 -1.64 -19.95 -23.56
C SER A 389 -0.96 -20.91 -24.51
N ASN A 390 -1.52 -21.06 -25.69
CA ASN A 390 -0.92 -21.76 -26.83
C ASN A 390 -0.82 -20.76 -27.99
N GLN A 391 0.37 -20.20 -28.19
CA GLN A 391 0.63 -19.22 -29.23
C GLN A 391 1.35 -19.86 -30.43
N GLN A 392 0.85 -19.58 -31.60
CA GLN A 392 1.45 -19.96 -32.86
C GLN A 392 1.81 -18.69 -33.63
N ARG A 393 3.05 -18.57 -34.05
CA ARG A 393 3.60 -17.44 -34.82
C ARG A 393 4.24 -17.97 -36.08
N GLY A 394 4.24 -17.16 -37.15
CA GLY A 394 4.76 -17.56 -38.43
C GLY A 394 3.78 -18.40 -39.24
N ASP A 395 4.17 -18.77 -40.48
CA ASP A 395 3.41 -19.68 -41.35
C ASP A 395 3.76 -21.13 -40.99
N ARG A 396 2.75 -22.00 -40.89
CA ARG A 396 2.95 -23.42 -40.56
C ARG A 396 3.84 -24.17 -41.56
N LEU A 397 3.94 -23.64 -42.78
CA LEU A 397 4.71 -24.22 -43.90
C LEU A 397 6.09 -23.57 -44.03
N ALA A 398 6.40 -22.55 -43.29
CA ALA A 398 7.66 -21.81 -43.33
C ALA A 398 8.55 -22.12 -42.13
N ASP A 399 9.86 -21.89 -42.27
CA ASP A 399 10.86 -22.14 -41.22
C ASP A 399 10.72 -21.20 -40.01
N ASP A 400 9.93 -20.13 -40.13
CA ASP A 400 9.66 -19.17 -39.03
C ASP A 400 8.52 -19.60 -38.10
N PHE A 401 7.94 -20.79 -38.33
CA PHE A 401 6.87 -21.30 -37.49
C PHE A 401 7.34 -21.62 -36.08
N ALA A 402 6.77 -20.94 -35.11
CA ALA A 402 7.03 -21.16 -33.67
C ALA A 402 5.73 -21.41 -32.93
N ARG A 403 5.76 -22.43 -32.05
CA ARG A 403 4.63 -22.76 -31.17
C ARG A 403 5.09 -22.74 -29.72
N ASN A 404 4.55 -21.79 -28.95
CA ASN A 404 4.85 -21.62 -27.52
C ASN A 404 3.64 -22.03 -26.68
N ARG A 405 3.88 -22.85 -25.66
CA ARG A 405 2.88 -23.24 -24.67
C ARG A 405 3.32 -22.72 -23.33
N ASP A 406 2.53 -21.81 -22.78
CA ASP A 406 2.86 -21.14 -21.55
C ASP A 406 1.72 -21.29 -20.54
N PHE A 407 2.06 -21.40 -19.27
CA PHE A 407 1.13 -21.37 -18.17
C PHE A 407 1.56 -20.35 -17.10
N PHE A 408 0.59 -19.83 -16.38
CA PHE A 408 0.85 -18.90 -15.28
C PHE A 408 -0.24 -18.97 -14.22
N VAL A 409 0.15 -19.10 -12.96
CA VAL A 409 -0.74 -19.13 -11.81
C VAL A 409 -0.48 -17.89 -10.97
N ASN A 410 -1.55 -17.17 -10.68
CA ASN A 410 -1.54 -16.06 -9.73
C ASN A 410 -2.59 -16.32 -8.66
N TRP A 411 -2.13 -16.52 -7.41
CA TRP A 411 -3.01 -16.74 -6.27
C TRP A 411 -2.65 -15.80 -5.14
N GLN A 412 -3.62 -15.04 -4.69
CA GLN A 412 -3.52 -14.15 -3.55
C GLN A 412 -4.56 -14.56 -2.50
N HIS A 413 -4.12 -14.77 -1.28
CA HIS A 413 -4.97 -15.10 -0.16
C HIS A 413 -4.53 -14.33 1.07
N GLN A 414 -5.49 -13.72 1.75
CA GLN A 414 -5.27 -13.01 2.99
C GLN A 414 -6.32 -13.40 4.02
N GLN A 415 -5.88 -13.91 5.15
CA GLN A 415 -6.73 -14.13 6.31
C GLN A 415 -6.94 -12.80 7.08
N ASP A 416 -8.19 -12.51 7.46
CA ASP A 416 -8.51 -11.33 8.28
C ASP A 416 -7.97 -11.53 9.71
N PRO A 417 -7.28 -10.55 10.30
CA PRO A 417 -6.80 -10.63 11.69
C PRO A 417 -7.89 -10.92 12.71
N LYS A 418 -9.14 -10.55 12.42
CA LYS A 418 -10.31 -10.85 13.28
C LYS A 418 -10.71 -12.32 13.29
N ALA A 419 -10.36 -13.07 12.24
CA ALA A 419 -10.68 -14.50 12.15
C ALA A 419 -9.90 -15.33 13.16
N ASN A 420 -8.64 -15.01 13.36
CA ASN A 420 -7.76 -15.64 14.33
C ASN A 420 -6.68 -14.64 14.78
N PRO A 421 -6.81 -14.05 15.98
CA PRO A 421 -5.83 -13.09 16.49
C PRO A 421 -4.42 -13.68 16.69
N TYR A 422 -4.32 -14.98 16.82
CA TYR A 422 -3.09 -15.70 17.15
C TYR A 422 -2.47 -16.45 15.97
N GLY A 423 -3.20 -16.57 14.88
CA GLY A 423 -2.76 -17.30 13.70
C GLY A 423 -3.09 -16.53 12.43
N ARG A 424 -2.13 -16.35 11.52
CA ARG A 424 -2.33 -15.65 10.25
C ARG A 424 -1.76 -16.48 9.11
N PHE A 425 -2.63 -16.78 8.15
CA PHE A 425 -2.25 -17.39 6.88
C PHE A 425 -2.33 -16.35 5.77
N THR A 426 -1.26 -16.27 4.95
CA THR A 426 -1.22 -15.42 3.76
C THR A 426 -0.54 -16.19 2.62
N ALA A 427 -1.03 -15.99 1.40
CA ALA A 427 -0.42 -16.52 0.21
C ALA A 427 -0.40 -15.46 -0.90
N SER A 428 0.74 -15.34 -1.56
CA SER A 428 0.94 -14.54 -2.76
C SER A 428 1.78 -15.40 -3.70
N VAL A 429 1.14 -16.04 -4.68
CA VAL A 429 1.79 -16.97 -5.60
C VAL A 429 1.75 -16.38 -7.00
N ARG A 430 2.92 -16.23 -7.61
CA ARG A 430 3.13 -15.85 -9.00
C ARG A 430 4.15 -16.82 -9.58
N ALA A 431 3.66 -17.85 -10.25
CA ALA A 431 4.51 -18.92 -10.78
C ALA A 431 4.06 -19.33 -12.18
N GLY A 432 4.99 -19.66 -13.05
CA GLY A 432 4.67 -20.05 -14.42
C GLY A 432 5.92 -20.22 -15.27
N THR A 433 5.69 -20.43 -16.59
CA THR A 433 6.79 -20.51 -17.56
C THR A 433 7.52 -19.17 -17.66
N SER A 434 8.85 -19.21 -17.80
CA SER A 434 9.69 -17.99 -17.92
C SER A 434 9.31 -17.12 -19.14
N SER A 435 8.75 -17.75 -20.18
CA SER A 435 8.31 -17.07 -21.41
C SER A 435 6.93 -16.41 -21.30
N PHE A 436 6.09 -16.81 -20.33
CA PHE A 436 4.69 -16.37 -20.26
C PHE A 436 4.53 -14.85 -20.26
N LEU A 437 5.21 -14.15 -19.36
CA LEU A 437 5.08 -12.69 -19.26
C LEU A 437 5.51 -11.99 -20.55
N ARG A 438 6.57 -12.44 -21.18
CA ARG A 438 7.08 -11.88 -22.44
C ARG A 438 6.16 -12.17 -23.61
N ASN A 439 5.62 -13.39 -23.72
CA ASN A 439 4.78 -13.81 -24.84
C ASN A 439 3.35 -13.26 -24.73
N THR A 440 2.82 -13.07 -23.52
CA THR A 440 1.42 -12.68 -23.30
C THR A 440 1.25 -11.27 -22.74
N ALA A 441 2.36 -10.52 -22.54
CA ALA A 441 2.32 -9.19 -21.97
C ALA A 441 1.33 -8.27 -22.69
N GLN A 442 0.46 -7.69 -21.91
CA GLN A 442 -0.49 -6.70 -22.38
C GLN A 442 -0.12 -5.28 -21.96
N ALA A 443 0.73 -5.14 -20.96
CA ALA A 443 1.28 -3.88 -20.50
C ALA A 443 2.81 -3.93 -20.53
N ASN A 444 3.44 -2.76 -20.70
CA ASN A 444 4.90 -2.66 -20.72
C ASN A 444 5.54 -3.13 -19.41
N THR A 445 4.85 -2.90 -18.29
CA THR A 445 5.30 -3.36 -16.97
C THR A 445 5.39 -4.88 -16.88
N GLN A 446 4.43 -5.60 -17.46
CA GLN A 446 4.46 -7.07 -17.52
C GLN A 446 5.60 -7.59 -18.38
N PHE A 447 5.89 -6.91 -19.50
CA PHE A 447 7.00 -7.27 -20.39
C PHE A 447 8.37 -7.04 -19.74
N LEU A 448 8.50 -5.97 -18.95
CA LEU A 448 9.73 -5.60 -18.25
C LEU A 448 9.91 -6.35 -16.92
N ASP A 449 8.88 -7.02 -16.43
CA ASP A 449 8.94 -7.83 -15.22
C ASP A 449 9.68 -9.15 -15.52
N ASN A 450 10.88 -9.24 -15.01
CA ASN A 450 11.76 -10.40 -15.20
C ASN A 450 11.89 -11.28 -13.95
N GLN A 451 11.11 -11.01 -12.90
CA GLN A 451 11.11 -11.79 -11.67
C GLN A 451 9.70 -12.26 -11.31
N LEU A 452 9.56 -13.55 -11.09
CA LEU A 452 8.39 -14.17 -10.48
C LEU A 452 8.73 -14.51 -9.04
N ALA A 453 7.96 -14.01 -8.10
CA ALA A 453 8.13 -14.29 -6.68
C ALA A 453 6.83 -14.83 -6.09
N SER A 454 6.94 -15.88 -5.29
CA SER A 454 5.82 -16.47 -4.57
C SER A 454 6.17 -16.63 -3.10
N SER A 455 5.22 -16.40 -2.24
CA SER A 455 5.34 -16.57 -0.80
C SER A 455 4.03 -17.08 -0.22
N ILE A 456 4.08 -18.20 0.47
CA ILE A 456 2.98 -18.74 1.28
C ILE A 456 3.49 -18.73 2.71
N SER A 457 2.79 -18.13 3.66
CA SER A 457 3.24 -18.05 5.04
C SER A 457 2.11 -18.29 6.04
N TYR A 458 2.47 -18.97 7.12
CA TYR A 458 1.64 -19.17 8.29
C TYR A 458 2.39 -18.75 9.54
N ASN A 459 1.87 -17.76 10.25
CA ASN A 459 2.45 -17.25 11.50
C ASN A 459 1.51 -17.55 12.65
N ARG A 460 2.04 -18.11 13.75
CA ARG A 460 1.27 -18.42 14.96
C ARG A 460 1.97 -17.90 16.21
N SER A 461 1.25 -17.14 17.01
CA SER A 461 1.66 -16.74 18.36
C SER A 461 0.86 -17.53 19.39
N PHE A 462 1.49 -17.94 20.49
CA PHE A 462 0.83 -18.70 21.55
C PHE A 462 0.58 -17.75 22.74
N PRO A 463 -0.67 -17.33 23.01
CA PRO A 463 -0.96 -16.22 23.92
C PRO A 463 -0.54 -16.48 25.37
N SER A 464 -0.59 -17.74 25.82
CA SER A 464 -0.22 -18.12 27.20
C SER A 464 1.24 -18.58 27.36
N LYS A 465 2.00 -18.59 26.25
CA LYS A 465 3.38 -19.08 26.20
C LYS A 465 4.25 -18.11 25.40
N PRO A 466 5.52 -18.00 25.74
CA PRO A 466 6.43 -17.08 25.05
C PRO A 466 6.87 -17.61 23.66
N PHE A 467 6.02 -18.34 22.93
CA PHE A 467 6.37 -19.02 21.71
C PHE A 467 5.76 -18.35 20.50
N ARG A 468 6.51 -18.31 19.39
CA ARG A 468 6.05 -17.93 18.06
C ARG A 468 6.57 -18.93 17.05
N LEU A 469 5.72 -19.32 16.11
CA LEU A 469 6.04 -20.21 14.99
C LEU A 469 5.72 -19.47 13.70
N SER A 470 6.68 -19.43 12.78
CA SER A 470 6.49 -18.95 11.42
C SER A 470 6.92 -20.06 10.47
N LEU A 471 6.03 -20.42 9.55
CA LEU A 471 6.30 -21.38 8.48
C LEU A 471 6.08 -20.66 7.15
N ALA A 472 6.95 -20.88 6.19
CA ALA A 472 6.82 -20.29 4.87
C ALA A 472 7.29 -21.26 3.77
N ALA A 473 6.78 -21.00 2.57
CA ALA A 473 7.25 -21.58 1.34
C ALA A 473 7.49 -20.44 0.37
N ARG A 474 8.69 -20.35 -0.19
CA ARG A 474 9.07 -19.27 -1.11
C ARG A 474 9.56 -19.81 -2.44
N HIS A 475 9.27 -19.06 -3.48
CA HIS A 475 9.72 -19.30 -4.83
C HIS A 475 10.16 -17.98 -5.44
N SER A 476 11.32 -17.98 -6.09
CA SER A 476 11.82 -16.85 -6.87
C SER A 476 12.41 -17.39 -8.17
N GLN A 477 11.97 -16.83 -9.30
CA GLN A 477 12.40 -17.23 -10.64
C GLN A 477 12.75 -16.00 -11.46
N ASN A 478 13.93 -15.99 -12.05
CA ASN A 478 14.35 -14.98 -13.01
C ASN A 478 13.98 -15.45 -14.43
N THR A 479 13.08 -14.73 -15.08
CA THR A 479 12.54 -15.13 -16.40
C THR A 479 13.54 -14.97 -17.56
N GLN A 480 14.64 -14.20 -17.37
CA GLN A 480 15.70 -14.03 -18.38
C GLN A 480 16.78 -15.10 -18.25
N THR A 481 17.31 -15.27 -17.07
CA THR A 481 18.37 -16.26 -16.80
C THR A 481 17.83 -17.66 -16.57
N ARG A 482 16.50 -17.80 -16.38
CA ARG A 482 15.79 -19.02 -15.99
C ARG A 482 16.22 -19.61 -14.64
N ALA A 483 17.02 -18.88 -13.87
CA ALA A 483 17.41 -19.28 -12.53
C ALA A 483 16.21 -19.35 -11.60
N LEU A 484 16.07 -20.45 -10.91
CA LEU A 484 14.99 -20.78 -10.00
C LEU A 484 15.55 -21.02 -8.59
N ASN A 485 14.96 -20.37 -7.61
CA ASN A 485 15.28 -20.55 -6.21
C ASN A 485 14.01 -20.90 -5.45
N LEU A 486 13.98 -22.06 -4.81
CA LEU A 486 12.87 -22.54 -4.00
C LEU A 486 13.33 -22.68 -2.56
N SER A 487 12.51 -22.25 -1.60
CA SER A 487 12.67 -22.56 -0.17
C SER A 487 11.41 -23.26 0.33
N LEU A 488 11.46 -24.58 0.47
CA LEU A 488 10.31 -25.46 0.70
C LEU A 488 10.66 -26.66 1.62
N PRO A 489 10.27 -26.69 2.87
CA PRO A 489 9.76 -25.60 3.68
C PRO A 489 10.87 -24.71 4.25
N GLU A 490 10.53 -23.51 4.67
CA GLU A 490 11.33 -22.71 5.58
C GLU A 490 10.50 -22.29 6.79
N GLY A 491 11.13 -22.01 7.90
CA GLY A 491 10.42 -21.54 9.06
C GLY A 491 11.30 -21.09 10.19
N SER A 492 10.67 -20.48 11.16
CA SER A 492 11.32 -20.09 12.41
C SER A 492 10.43 -20.40 13.61
N PHE A 493 11.05 -20.89 14.65
CA PHE A 493 10.45 -21.00 15.98
C PHE A 493 11.23 -20.11 16.93
N SER A 494 10.54 -19.24 17.65
CA SER A 494 11.18 -18.35 18.60
C SER A 494 10.51 -18.39 19.95
N VAL A 495 11.33 -18.31 20.98
CA VAL A 495 10.96 -18.19 22.39
C VAL A 495 11.31 -16.75 22.82
N ASN A 496 10.31 -16.00 23.25
CA ASN A 496 10.53 -14.66 23.78
C ASN A 496 11.44 -14.75 25.01
N ARG A 497 12.05 -13.61 25.38
CA ARG A 497 12.98 -13.52 26.51
C ARG A 497 12.45 -14.22 27.76
N LEU A 498 13.22 -15.19 28.24
CA LEU A 498 13.03 -15.89 29.49
C LEU A 498 14.05 -15.37 30.51
N GLU A 499 13.60 -15.15 31.72
CA GLU A 499 14.42 -14.71 32.87
C GLU A 499 14.39 -15.81 33.94
N PRO A 500 15.22 -16.88 33.81
CA PRO A 500 15.11 -18.07 34.64
C PRO A 500 15.45 -17.82 36.12
N PHE A 501 16.25 -16.81 36.40
CA PHE A 501 16.69 -16.47 37.75
C PHE A 501 15.76 -15.44 38.44
N LYS A 502 14.67 -15.04 37.77
CA LYS A 502 13.72 -14.06 38.33
C LYS A 502 12.87 -14.72 39.40
N ARG A 503 12.84 -14.13 40.60
CA ARG A 503 12.00 -14.57 41.71
C ARG A 503 10.51 -14.48 41.32
N LYS A 504 9.71 -15.47 41.73
CA LYS A 504 8.26 -15.49 41.52
C LYS A 504 7.57 -14.34 42.28
N THR A 505 8.04 -14.07 43.52
CA THR A 505 7.54 -12.97 44.34
C THR A 505 8.68 -11.98 44.49
N GLN A 506 8.52 -10.78 43.98
CA GLN A 506 9.52 -9.73 44.04
C GLN A 506 9.38 -8.96 45.38
N VAL A 507 10.37 -9.13 46.28
CA VAL A 507 10.49 -8.37 47.49
C VAL A 507 11.82 -7.62 47.44
N GLY A 508 11.77 -6.28 47.48
CA GLY A 508 12.93 -5.40 47.39
C GLY A 508 13.42 -5.16 45.96
N GLU A 509 14.63 -4.66 45.82
CA GLU A 509 15.23 -4.36 44.51
C GLU A 509 15.57 -5.63 43.72
N VAL A 510 15.48 -5.52 42.36
CA VAL A 510 15.81 -6.59 41.42
C VAL A 510 17.32 -6.80 41.44
N ARG A 511 17.77 -7.99 41.79
CA ARG A 511 19.19 -8.36 41.84
C ARG A 511 19.76 -8.46 40.42
N TRP A 512 21.07 -8.28 40.27
CA TRP A 512 21.71 -8.26 38.95
C TRP A 512 21.53 -9.56 38.15
N TYR A 513 21.56 -10.71 38.80
CA TYR A 513 21.38 -12.02 38.17
C TYR A 513 19.92 -12.29 37.75
N GLU A 514 18.95 -11.68 38.44
CA GLU A 514 17.54 -11.77 38.04
C GLU A 514 17.26 -11.08 36.70
N LYS A 515 18.16 -10.19 36.27
CA LYS A 515 18.12 -9.48 35.00
C LYS A 515 18.74 -10.28 33.86
N ILE A 516 19.37 -11.43 34.13
CA ILE A 516 19.90 -12.30 33.12
C ILE A 516 18.74 -13.01 32.42
N GLY A 517 18.68 -12.86 31.14
CA GLY A 517 17.68 -13.55 30.34
C GLY A 517 18.25 -13.98 29.00
N PHE A 518 17.62 -14.97 28.42
CA PHE A 518 17.95 -15.46 27.09
C PHE A 518 16.70 -15.51 26.21
N THR A 519 16.88 -15.41 24.93
CA THR A 519 15.90 -15.76 23.89
C THR A 519 16.41 -16.99 23.15
N TYR A 520 15.52 -17.73 22.55
CA TYR A 520 15.89 -18.84 21.69
C TYR A 520 15.18 -18.66 20.35
N GLN A 521 15.92 -18.76 19.28
CA GLN A 521 15.38 -18.77 17.92
C GLN A 521 16.02 -19.89 17.15
N THR A 522 15.18 -20.69 16.50
CA THR A 522 15.64 -21.63 15.47
C THR A 522 15.01 -21.27 14.14
N ASN A 523 15.83 -21.21 13.11
CA ASN A 523 15.43 -21.08 11.73
C ASN A 523 15.75 -22.39 11.03
N PHE A 524 14.85 -22.87 10.22
CA PHE A 524 15.12 -23.99 9.33
C PHE A 524 14.75 -23.60 7.90
N LYS A 525 15.50 -24.08 6.96
CA LYS A 525 15.24 -23.91 5.54
C LYS A 525 15.68 -25.15 4.78
N ASN A 526 14.95 -25.41 3.70
CA ASN A 526 15.31 -26.38 2.70
C ASN A 526 15.25 -25.67 1.34
N THR A 527 16.38 -25.53 0.68
CA THR A 527 16.53 -24.71 -0.53
C THR A 527 16.92 -25.57 -1.73
N ILE A 528 16.38 -25.18 -2.90
CA ILE A 528 16.77 -25.71 -4.19
C ILE A 528 17.16 -24.52 -5.05
N ASN A 529 18.38 -24.52 -5.56
CA ASN A 529 18.89 -23.55 -6.53
C ASN A 529 19.15 -24.28 -7.84
N ASP A 530 18.33 -24.04 -8.85
CA ASP A 530 18.39 -24.73 -10.14
C ASP A 530 17.86 -23.82 -11.27
N PHE A 531 17.74 -24.36 -12.45
CA PHE A 531 17.06 -23.72 -13.57
C PHE A 531 15.66 -24.32 -13.76
N ASP A 532 14.75 -23.55 -14.36
CA ASP A 532 13.38 -23.98 -14.60
C ASP A 532 13.30 -25.22 -15.51
N SER A 533 14.29 -25.38 -16.40
CA SER A 533 14.38 -26.52 -17.35
C SER A 533 14.89 -27.80 -16.70
N SER A 534 15.70 -27.71 -15.68
CA SER A 534 16.35 -28.83 -15.02
C SER A 534 15.70 -29.29 -13.72
N LEU A 535 14.77 -28.50 -13.16
CA LEU A 535 14.15 -28.76 -11.85
C LEU A 535 13.60 -30.20 -11.73
N PHE A 536 12.96 -30.71 -12.79
CA PHE A 536 12.34 -32.03 -12.83
C PHE A 536 13.21 -33.09 -13.51
N VAL A 537 14.48 -32.77 -13.80
CA VAL A 537 15.45 -33.73 -14.36
C VAL A 537 16.24 -34.34 -13.18
N GLY A 538 16.16 -35.66 -13.03
CA GLY A 538 16.74 -36.37 -11.90
C GLY A 538 15.89 -36.31 -10.62
N SER A 539 16.47 -36.63 -9.49
CA SER A 539 15.80 -36.61 -8.18
C SER A 539 15.76 -35.19 -7.63
N ILE A 540 14.59 -34.70 -7.28
CA ILE A 540 14.42 -33.40 -6.59
C ILE A 540 15.06 -33.43 -5.20
N LEU A 541 15.08 -34.59 -4.55
CA LEU A 541 15.63 -34.78 -3.21
C LEU A 541 17.13 -34.51 -3.18
N ASP A 542 17.87 -34.92 -4.22
CA ASP A 542 19.32 -34.73 -4.32
C ASP A 542 19.70 -33.27 -4.47
N LYS A 543 18.78 -32.45 -5.05
CA LYS A 543 18.93 -30.99 -5.22
C LYS A 543 18.60 -30.24 -3.96
N MET A 544 17.98 -30.85 -2.98
CA MET A 544 17.59 -30.22 -1.73
C MET A 544 18.82 -29.99 -0.84
N ASP A 545 18.86 -28.78 -0.27
CA ASP A 545 19.85 -28.36 0.69
C ASP A 545 19.17 -27.86 1.95
N ALA A 546 19.15 -28.73 2.95
CA ALA A 546 18.45 -28.51 4.21
C ALA A 546 19.42 -28.12 5.33
N GLY A 547 18.94 -27.27 6.24
CA GLY A 547 19.68 -26.90 7.42
C GLY A 547 18.83 -26.26 8.51
N PHE A 548 19.39 -26.25 9.72
CA PHE A 548 18.84 -25.56 10.89
C PHE A 548 19.88 -24.59 11.44
N GLN A 549 19.41 -23.44 11.91
CA GLN A 549 20.22 -22.48 12.64
C GLN A 549 19.56 -22.14 13.95
N HIS A 550 20.24 -22.40 15.05
CA HIS A 550 19.84 -22.07 16.40
C HIS A 550 20.60 -20.83 16.86
N SER A 551 19.91 -19.89 17.52
CA SER A 551 20.53 -18.68 18.07
C SER A 551 20.05 -18.50 19.50
N ILE A 552 20.98 -18.35 20.43
CA ILE A 552 20.73 -18.22 21.87
C ILE A 552 21.50 -16.99 22.37
N PRO A 553 20.99 -15.76 22.15
CA PRO A 553 21.54 -14.59 22.80
C PRO A 553 21.18 -14.55 24.28
N ILE A 554 22.18 -14.51 25.13
CA ILE A 554 22.08 -14.34 26.57
C ILE A 554 22.49 -12.91 26.89
N SER A 555 21.65 -12.14 27.55
CA SER A 555 21.93 -10.74 27.89
C SER A 555 21.32 -10.35 29.22
N THR A 556 21.89 -9.34 29.84
CA THR A 556 21.31 -8.74 31.03
C THR A 556 20.59 -7.43 30.68
N SER A 557 19.77 -6.90 31.58
CA SER A 557 19.39 -5.50 31.51
C SER A 557 20.61 -4.62 31.76
N ALA A 558 20.62 -3.41 31.19
CA ALA A 558 21.75 -2.51 31.33
C ALA A 558 22.09 -2.21 32.79
N PHE A 559 23.37 -2.29 33.12
CA PHE A 559 23.91 -1.79 34.39
C PHE A 559 24.18 -0.29 34.23
N VAL A 560 23.62 0.52 35.14
CA VAL A 560 23.88 1.95 35.12
C VAL A 560 25.15 2.21 35.92
N ILE A 561 26.18 2.71 35.26
CA ILE A 561 27.47 3.07 35.84
C ILE A 561 27.55 4.60 35.90
N ALA A 562 27.99 5.15 37.05
CA ALA A 562 28.16 6.60 37.24
C ALA A 562 26.92 7.43 36.81
N LYS A 563 25.72 6.90 37.03
CA LYS A 563 24.40 7.50 36.66
C LYS A 563 24.14 7.76 35.20
N TYR A 564 25.15 7.77 34.35
CA TYR A 564 25.02 8.20 32.92
C TYR A 564 25.34 7.11 31.91
N PHE A 565 26.10 6.11 32.27
CA PHE A 565 26.53 5.05 31.34
C PHE A 565 25.72 3.79 31.55
N GLN A 566 25.28 3.21 30.45
CA GLN A 566 24.57 1.95 30.43
C GLN A 566 25.49 0.87 29.84
N LEU A 567 25.95 -0.04 30.68
CA LEU A 567 26.79 -1.17 30.32
C LEU A 567 25.91 -2.41 30.18
N THR A 568 25.99 -3.05 29.02
CA THR A 568 25.19 -4.25 28.72
C THR A 568 26.11 -5.34 28.20
N PRO A 569 26.46 -6.35 29.03
CA PRO A 569 27.13 -7.56 28.54
C PRO A 569 26.14 -8.50 27.87
N SER A 570 26.58 -9.17 26.83
CA SER A 570 25.83 -10.22 26.14
C SER A 570 26.76 -11.30 25.60
N LEU A 571 26.28 -12.52 25.63
CA LEU A 571 26.91 -13.70 25.01
C LEU A 571 25.97 -14.21 23.93
N ASN A 572 26.43 -14.27 22.72
CA ASN A 572 25.67 -14.86 21.60
C ASN A 572 26.25 -16.24 21.30
N TYR A 573 25.38 -17.22 21.25
CA TYR A 573 25.71 -18.59 20.83
C TYR A 573 24.84 -18.91 19.64
N ASN A 574 25.47 -19.33 18.55
CA ASN A 574 24.80 -19.81 17.34
C ASN A 574 25.28 -21.21 17.03
N GLU A 575 24.36 -22.06 16.62
CA GLU A 575 24.63 -23.42 16.20
C GLU A 575 23.91 -23.69 14.87
N ARG A 576 24.57 -24.40 13.97
CA ARG A 576 24.06 -24.71 12.63
C ARG A 576 24.17 -26.19 12.40
N TRP A 577 23.11 -26.77 11.92
CA TRP A 577 23.04 -28.18 11.50
C TRP A 577 22.81 -28.18 10.00
N ASN A 578 23.79 -28.68 9.27
CA ASN A 578 23.72 -28.86 7.83
C ASN A 578 23.70 -30.36 7.53
N PHE A 579 23.07 -30.77 6.45
CA PHE A 579 23.00 -32.15 6.02
C PHE A 579 23.93 -32.46 4.84
N LYS A 580 24.66 -31.43 4.40
CA LYS A 580 25.70 -31.53 3.38
C LYS A 580 26.89 -30.66 3.80
N GLN A 581 28.09 -31.10 3.41
CA GLN A 581 29.30 -30.31 3.45
C GLN A 581 30.16 -30.55 2.21
N GLN A 582 31.12 -29.67 1.95
CA GLN A 582 32.11 -29.87 0.89
C GLN A 582 33.42 -30.38 1.43
N GLN A 583 34.02 -31.26 0.66
CA GLN A 583 35.42 -31.61 0.77
C GLN A 583 36.14 -31.24 -0.52
N GLN A 584 37.29 -30.53 -0.41
CA GLN A 584 38.06 -30.11 -1.56
C GLN A 584 39.39 -30.83 -1.58
N PHE A 585 39.78 -31.27 -2.76
CA PHE A 585 41.09 -31.86 -3.01
C PHE A 585 41.67 -31.36 -4.35
N TYR A 586 42.98 -31.36 -4.46
CA TYR A 586 43.65 -30.93 -5.67
C TYR A 586 43.79 -32.15 -6.62
N ASP A 587 43.37 -31.94 -7.88
CA ASP A 587 43.55 -32.88 -8.96
C ASP A 587 44.79 -32.50 -9.75
N PRO A 588 45.91 -33.27 -9.63
CA PRO A 588 47.12 -32.96 -10.37
C PRO A 588 47.01 -33.10 -11.89
N ALA A 589 46.03 -33.92 -12.37
CA ALA A 589 45.83 -34.15 -13.80
C ALA A 589 45.14 -32.97 -14.47
N GLY A 590 44.25 -32.30 -13.75
CA GLY A 590 43.50 -31.15 -14.22
C GLY A 590 44.07 -29.78 -13.76
N ASP A 591 45.13 -29.74 -12.95
CA ASP A 591 45.69 -28.56 -12.26
C ASP A 591 44.56 -27.69 -11.66
N SER A 592 43.63 -28.36 -10.95
CA SER A 592 42.42 -27.73 -10.45
C SER A 592 41.95 -28.30 -9.14
N VAL A 593 41.19 -27.49 -8.38
CA VAL A 593 40.55 -27.94 -7.15
C VAL A 593 39.18 -28.57 -7.47
N VAL A 594 39.05 -29.86 -7.14
CA VAL A 594 37.77 -30.59 -7.23
C VAL A 594 37.06 -30.52 -5.91
N THR A 595 35.75 -30.27 -6.00
CA THR A 595 34.87 -30.23 -4.81
C THR A 595 33.94 -31.44 -4.82
N GLU A 596 33.99 -32.24 -3.77
CA GLU A 596 33.07 -33.33 -3.53
C GLU A 596 32.09 -32.96 -2.44
N ILE A 597 30.81 -33.35 -2.60
CA ILE A 597 29.73 -33.11 -1.65
C ILE A 597 29.55 -34.35 -0.82
N GLU A 598 29.71 -34.22 0.47
CA GLU A 598 29.50 -35.28 1.46
C GLU A 598 28.14 -35.11 2.11
N ASP A 599 27.26 -36.11 2.02
CA ASP A 599 25.98 -36.16 2.72
C ASP A 599 26.14 -36.72 4.14
N GLY A 600 25.56 -36.04 5.13
CA GLY A 600 25.68 -36.43 6.53
C GLY A 600 25.10 -35.38 7.48
N PHE A 601 25.30 -35.58 8.76
CA PHE A 601 24.93 -34.60 9.77
C PHE A 601 26.15 -33.84 10.25
N PHE A 602 26.22 -32.55 9.92
CA PHE A 602 27.35 -31.68 10.22
C PHE A 602 26.90 -30.51 11.12
N ARG A 603 27.51 -30.51 12.31
CA ARG A 603 27.25 -29.47 13.33
C ARG A 603 28.36 -28.45 13.34
N ASN A 604 27.98 -27.17 13.13
CA ASN A 604 28.87 -26.02 13.24
C ASN A 604 28.33 -25.07 14.31
N TYR A 605 29.21 -24.49 15.12
CA TYR A 605 28.79 -23.52 16.13
C TYR A 605 29.78 -22.35 16.22
N ASP A 606 29.27 -21.19 16.65
CA ASP A 606 30.07 -20.05 17.01
C ASP A 606 29.54 -19.38 18.28
N TYR A 607 30.42 -18.67 18.94
CA TYR A 607 30.03 -17.83 20.06
C TYR A 607 30.83 -16.54 20.06
N SER A 608 30.18 -15.45 20.58
CA SER A 608 30.81 -14.16 20.74
C SER A 608 30.39 -13.52 22.06
N PHE A 609 31.31 -12.89 22.72
CA PHE A 609 31.03 -12.05 23.88
C PHE A 609 31.05 -10.60 23.46
N ASN A 610 29.99 -9.86 23.82
CA ASN A 610 29.84 -8.46 23.52
C ASN A 610 29.62 -7.67 24.81
N LEU A 611 30.34 -6.58 24.98
CA LEU A 611 30.17 -5.60 26.03
C LEU A 611 29.82 -4.26 25.40
N SER A 612 28.60 -3.80 25.58
CA SER A 612 28.11 -2.55 24.99
C SER A 612 27.98 -1.46 26.06
N LEU A 613 28.62 -0.32 25.82
CA LEU A 613 28.55 0.88 26.63
C LEU A 613 27.81 1.97 25.86
N ASN A 614 26.69 2.42 26.40
CA ASN A 614 25.83 3.43 25.78
C ASN A 614 25.67 4.62 26.74
N THR A 615 25.66 5.82 26.18
CA THR A 615 25.29 7.02 26.93
C THR A 615 24.54 8.01 26.05
N ARG A 616 23.91 8.98 26.64
CA ARG A 616 23.19 10.04 25.95
C ARG A 616 23.59 11.39 26.47
N ILE A 617 24.12 12.22 25.60
CA ILE A 617 24.61 13.56 25.89
C ILE A 617 23.65 14.58 25.29
N TYR A 618 23.28 15.57 26.07
CA TYR A 618 22.39 16.65 25.63
C TYR A 618 23.13 17.97 25.62
N GLY A 619 23.15 18.63 24.48
CA GLY A 619 23.62 20.01 24.33
C GLY A 619 22.42 20.92 24.08
N LEU A 620 22.30 22.03 24.78
CA LEU A 620 21.29 23.05 24.56
C LEU A 620 21.95 24.44 24.57
N LYS A 621 21.83 25.14 23.44
CA LYS A 621 22.24 26.54 23.33
C LYS A 621 21.04 27.42 23.07
N GLN A 622 20.81 28.40 23.93
CA GLN A 622 19.72 29.39 23.77
C GLN A 622 20.29 30.72 23.26
N PHE A 623 19.53 31.38 22.40
CA PHE A 623 19.86 32.67 21.80
C PHE A 623 18.81 33.71 22.23
N LYS A 624 19.24 34.82 22.84
CA LYS A 624 18.34 35.87 23.29
C LYS A 624 17.78 36.73 22.18
N LYS A 625 18.55 36.93 21.09
CA LYS A 625 18.21 37.82 19.94
C LYS A 625 18.17 37.02 18.63
N GLY A 626 17.44 37.53 17.62
CA GLY A 626 17.37 36.98 16.28
C GLY A 626 16.28 35.91 16.11
N LYS A 627 16.16 35.38 14.87
CA LYS A 627 15.17 34.36 14.50
C LYS A 627 15.40 33.00 15.15
N LEU A 628 16.65 32.64 15.43
CA LEU A 628 17.02 31.38 16.10
C LEU A 628 16.85 31.56 17.61
N ALA A 629 15.98 30.77 18.23
CA ALA A 629 15.73 30.81 19.66
C ALA A 629 16.60 29.84 20.46
N ALA A 630 16.77 28.62 19.97
CA ALA A 630 17.63 27.63 20.60
C ALA A 630 18.07 26.55 19.60
N ILE A 631 19.21 25.92 19.89
CA ILE A 631 19.68 24.70 19.22
C ILE A 631 19.77 23.61 20.30
N ARG A 632 19.18 22.44 20.00
CA ARG A 632 19.30 21.24 20.83
C ARG A 632 20.07 20.18 20.05
N HIS A 633 21.14 19.67 20.61
CA HIS A 633 21.91 18.57 20.06
C HIS A 633 21.83 17.37 21.00
N VAL A 634 21.45 16.24 20.51
CA VAL A 634 21.45 14.97 21.24
C VAL A 634 22.44 14.05 20.58
N VAL A 635 23.44 13.61 21.34
CA VAL A 635 24.49 12.69 20.90
C VAL A 635 24.35 11.40 21.70
N ASN A 636 24.23 10.29 21.00
CA ASN A 636 24.14 8.95 21.59
C ASN A 636 25.39 8.14 21.15
N PRO A 637 26.53 8.27 21.82
CA PRO A 637 27.66 7.42 21.55
C PRO A 637 27.40 6.01 22.09
N ARG A 638 27.71 5.02 21.26
CA ARG A 638 27.70 3.60 21.61
C ARG A 638 29.05 3.00 21.32
N MET A 639 29.66 2.45 22.33
CA MET A 639 30.92 1.74 22.23
C MET A 639 30.67 0.27 22.52
N GLY A 640 31.09 -0.61 21.62
CA GLY A 640 30.95 -2.05 21.79
C GLY A 640 32.33 -2.69 21.78
N TYR A 641 32.59 -3.64 22.68
CA TYR A 641 33.76 -4.50 22.62
C TYR A 641 33.28 -5.92 22.34
N ASN A 642 33.73 -6.50 21.24
CA ASN A 642 33.38 -7.83 20.78
C ASN A 642 34.59 -8.73 20.77
N ILE A 643 34.45 -9.94 21.36
CA ILE A 643 35.47 -10.99 21.31
C ILE A 643 34.85 -12.20 20.62
N THR A 644 35.55 -12.71 19.58
CA THR A 644 35.17 -13.91 18.87
C THR A 644 36.45 -14.73 18.64
N PRO A 645 36.48 -16.03 19.00
CA PRO A 645 37.57 -16.92 18.68
C PRO A 645 37.77 -17.08 17.17
N ASP A 646 38.93 -17.63 16.79
CA ASP A 646 39.13 -18.08 15.40
C ASP A 646 38.49 -19.46 15.25
N PHE A 647 37.43 -19.53 14.45
CA PHE A 647 36.78 -20.81 14.17
C PHE A 647 37.40 -21.57 12.99
N ALA A 648 38.41 -21.00 12.34
CA ALA A 648 39.24 -21.73 11.36
C ALA A 648 40.37 -22.56 12.01
N ASP A 649 40.56 -22.44 13.32
CA ASP A 649 41.50 -23.26 14.08
C ASP A 649 41.12 -24.76 13.97
N GLU A 650 42.08 -25.60 13.74
CA GLU A 650 41.92 -27.06 13.49
C GLU A 650 41.11 -27.79 14.60
N ARG A 651 41.21 -27.31 15.84
CA ARG A 651 40.45 -27.88 16.98
C ARG A 651 38.93 -27.89 16.81
N PHE A 652 38.41 -27.01 15.96
CA PHE A 652 36.95 -26.91 15.67
C PHE A 652 36.54 -27.82 14.52
N GLY A 653 37.42 -28.14 13.57
CA GLY A 653 37.14 -28.99 12.42
C GLY A 653 36.22 -28.42 11.37
N PHE A 654 35.86 -27.09 11.42
CA PHE A 654 34.92 -26.47 10.51
C PHE A 654 35.53 -26.05 9.17
N TYR A 655 36.85 -26.01 9.13
CA TYR A 655 37.63 -25.66 7.95
C TYR A 655 38.47 -26.84 7.48
N GLY A 656 38.67 -26.91 6.17
CA GLY A 656 39.63 -27.78 5.52
C GLY A 656 40.73 -26.93 4.86
N SER A 657 41.83 -27.59 4.55
CA SER A 657 42.95 -27.03 3.76
C SER A 657 43.08 -27.81 2.47
N VAL A 658 43.29 -27.12 1.36
CA VAL A 658 43.49 -27.71 0.03
C VAL A 658 44.65 -27.05 -0.68
N VAL A 659 45.48 -27.85 -1.37
CA VAL A 659 46.46 -27.34 -2.31
C VAL A 659 45.71 -26.83 -3.53
N THR A 660 46.05 -25.64 -4.04
CA THR A 660 45.28 -24.97 -5.14
C THR A 660 45.97 -25.03 -6.48
N ASP A 661 47.28 -25.27 -6.50
CA ASP A 661 48.12 -25.28 -7.70
C ASP A 661 49.30 -26.22 -7.58
N SER A 662 49.97 -26.45 -8.69
CA SER A 662 51.19 -27.27 -8.78
C SER A 662 52.39 -26.72 -8.00
N LEU A 663 52.34 -25.46 -7.55
CA LEU A 663 53.38 -24.84 -6.71
C LEU A 663 53.18 -25.13 -5.21
N GLY A 664 52.10 -25.84 -4.84
CA GLY A 664 51.82 -26.20 -3.46
C GLY A 664 51.18 -25.10 -2.64
N THR A 665 50.57 -24.11 -3.26
CA THR A 665 49.84 -23.05 -2.54
C THR A 665 48.67 -23.64 -1.77
N VAL A 666 48.62 -23.47 -0.45
CA VAL A 666 47.57 -23.98 0.42
C VAL A 666 46.53 -22.90 0.68
N ARG A 667 45.26 -23.22 0.49
CA ARG A 667 44.11 -22.37 0.80
C ARG A 667 43.20 -23.09 1.81
N GLN A 668 42.81 -22.35 2.85
CA GLN A 668 41.73 -22.80 3.75
C GLN A 668 40.36 -22.55 3.13
N TYR A 669 39.42 -23.46 3.32
CA TYR A 669 38.02 -23.32 2.90
C TYR A 669 37.06 -23.76 4.01
N ASN A 670 35.91 -23.13 4.07
CA ASN A 670 34.86 -23.50 4.99
C ASN A 670 34.09 -24.72 4.44
N ARG A 671 34.04 -25.82 5.19
CA ARG A 671 33.35 -27.05 4.77
C ARG A 671 31.86 -26.89 4.56
N ALA A 672 31.22 -26.00 5.31
CA ALA A 672 29.79 -25.72 5.20
C ALA A 672 29.42 -24.54 4.24
N GLN A 673 30.42 -24.03 3.46
CA GLN A 673 30.19 -22.92 2.54
C GLN A 673 29.30 -23.39 1.37
N GLY A 674 28.24 -22.63 1.10
CA GLY A 674 27.31 -22.90 -0.02
C GLY A 674 26.15 -23.82 0.34
N PHE A 675 26.13 -24.41 1.53
CA PHE A 675 25.05 -25.28 1.98
C PHE A 675 24.24 -24.65 3.10
N GLY A 676 23.00 -25.06 3.22
CA GLY A 676 22.04 -24.67 4.26
C GLY A 676 22.36 -23.36 4.95
N TYR A 677 23.16 -23.42 5.99
CA TYR A 677 23.72 -22.27 6.69
C TYR A 677 25.24 -22.32 6.66
N ASN A 678 25.85 -21.26 6.15
CA ASN A 678 27.31 -21.13 6.13
C ASN A 678 27.90 -21.33 7.53
N GLY A 679 29.03 -22.01 7.60
CA GLY A 679 29.78 -22.18 8.83
C GLY A 679 30.24 -20.85 9.45
N PRO A 680 30.85 -20.88 10.65
CA PRO A 680 31.41 -19.70 11.28
C PRO A 680 32.54 -19.08 10.45
N SER A 681 32.77 -17.80 10.59
CA SER A 681 33.82 -17.09 9.87
C SER A 681 35.21 -17.37 10.45
N ALA A 682 36.20 -17.40 9.59
CA ALA A 682 37.60 -17.46 9.97
C ALA A 682 38.09 -16.16 10.62
N GLY A 683 39.13 -16.25 11.40
CA GLY A 683 39.86 -15.16 12.00
C GLY A 683 39.36 -14.76 13.40
N ARG A 684 40.32 -14.60 14.29
CA ARG A 684 40.06 -14.10 15.63
C ARG A 684 39.63 -12.64 15.58
N SER A 685 38.62 -12.28 16.34
CA SER A 685 38.17 -10.88 16.50
C SER A 685 38.27 -10.46 17.96
N GLY A 686 38.97 -9.35 18.17
CA GLY A 686 38.95 -8.59 19.42
C GLY A 686 38.75 -7.14 19.05
N ALA A 687 37.48 -6.73 18.86
CA ALA A 687 37.18 -5.51 18.16
C ALA A 687 36.43 -4.49 19.04
N ILE A 688 36.82 -3.22 18.96
CA ILE A 688 36.06 -2.10 19.51
C ILE A 688 35.28 -1.45 18.35
N SER A 689 33.97 -1.41 18.48
CA SER A 689 33.09 -0.64 17.62
C SER A 689 32.73 0.69 18.28
N LEU A 690 32.73 1.77 17.52
CA LEU A 690 32.22 3.06 17.94
C LEU A 690 31.16 3.52 16.93
N ASN A 691 29.97 3.77 17.44
CA ASN A 691 28.87 4.33 16.67
C ASN A 691 28.33 5.55 17.39
N VAL A 692 28.14 6.65 16.69
CA VAL A 692 27.66 7.90 17.27
C VAL A 692 26.42 8.36 16.49
N ASP A 693 25.29 8.29 17.15
CA ASP A 693 24.03 8.78 16.60
C ASP A 693 23.81 10.23 17.07
N ASN A 694 23.58 11.12 16.14
CA ASN A 694 23.38 12.54 16.39
C ASN A 694 21.97 12.95 15.93
N ASN A 695 21.30 13.75 16.76
CA ASN A 695 20.05 14.43 16.42
C ASN A 695 20.22 15.92 16.71
N LEU A 696 19.95 16.77 15.72
CA LEU A 696 20.12 18.20 15.82
C LEU A 696 18.84 18.93 15.45
N GLU A 697 18.30 19.69 16.40
CA GLU A 697 17.05 20.43 16.29
C GLU A 697 17.27 21.91 16.59
N ALA A 698 16.53 22.78 15.91
CA ALA A 698 16.48 24.21 16.21
C ALA A 698 15.06 24.66 16.55
N LYS A 699 14.94 25.64 17.46
CA LYS A 699 13.70 26.40 17.66
C LYS A 699 13.87 27.77 17.00
N ILE A 700 12.90 28.13 16.16
CA ILE A 700 12.87 29.40 15.41
C ILE A 700 11.69 30.22 15.91
N ARG A 701 11.93 31.54 16.15
CA ARG A 701 10.86 32.50 16.41
C ARG A 701 10.21 32.87 15.10
N GLN A 702 8.91 32.62 14.99
CA GLN A 702 8.09 33.01 13.85
C GLN A 702 7.06 34.02 14.32
N GLN A 703 7.06 35.21 13.71
CA GLN A 703 6.03 36.20 13.96
C GLN A 703 4.75 35.75 13.25
N THR A 704 3.65 35.69 13.97
CA THR A 704 2.31 35.42 13.46
C THR A 704 1.40 36.55 13.90
N ASP A 705 0.21 36.66 13.28
CA ASP A 705 -0.78 37.68 13.64
C ASP A 705 -1.21 37.61 15.12
N SER A 706 -1.05 36.45 15.75
CA SER A 706 -1.37 36.19 17.18
C SER A 706 -0.16 36.37 18.10
N GLY A 707 1.04 36.78 17.59
CA GLY A 707 2.26 36.94 18.39
C GLY A 707 3.43 36.06 17.93
N VAL A 708 4.46 36.00 18.76
CA VAL A 708 5.67 35.20 18.47
C VAL A 708 5.43 33.73 18.82
N VAL A 709 5.43 32.86 17.81
CA VAL A 709 5.31 31.41 17.98
C VAL A 709 6.68 30.75 17.81
N MET A 710 6.98 29.77 18.66
CA MET A 710 8.22 28.98 18.58
C MET A 710 8.01 27.76 17.67
N LYS A 711 8.60 27.78 16.47
CA LYS A 711 8.55 26.64 15.54
C LYS A 711 9.79 25.75 15.71
N LYS A 712 9.59 24.45 15.90
CA LYS A 712 10.65 23.45 15.93
C LYS A 712 11.02 23.04 14.52
N VAL A 713 12.29 23.11 14.19
CA VAL A 713 12.87 22.71 12.90
C VAL A 713 13.96 21.68 13.17
N LYS A 714 13.88 20.56 12.50
CA LYS A 714 14.90 19.52 12.56
C LYS A 714 15.98 19.84 11.53
N ILE A 715 17.22 19.98 11.99
CA ILE A 715 18.39 20.15 11.12
C ILE A 715 18.85 18.78 10.63
N PHE A 716 19.03 17.84 11.58
CA PHE A 716 19.19 16.43 11.31
C PHE A 716 18.21 15.62 12.16
N ASP A 717 17.37 14.82 11.53
CA ASP A 717 16.58 13.81 12.23
C ASP A 717 17.50 12.76 12.84
N SER A 718 18.51 12.36 12.08
CA SER A 718 19.58 11.47 12.49
C SER A 718 20.82 11.74 11.63
N PHE A 719 21.97 11.73 12.25
CA PHE A 719 23.24 11.65 11.57
C PHE A 719 24.13 10.67 12.34
N ASN A 720 24.38 9.53 11.71
CA ASN A 720 25.10 8.41 12.32
C ASN A 720 26.44 8.26 11.64
N PHE A 721 27.48 8.04 12.41
CA PHE A 721 28.75 7.61 11.86
C PHE A 721 29.38 6.58 12.79
N GLY A 722 30.13 5.65 12.24
CA GLY A 722 30.75 4.61 13.01
C GLY A 722 31.78 3.79 12.26
N GLY A 723 32.62 3.12 13.01
CA GLY A 723 33.66 2.23 12.54
C GLY A 723 34.04 1.22 13.61
N VAL A 724 34.85 0.25 13.21
CA VAL A 724 35.31 -0.84 14.07
C VAL A 724 36.83 -0.91 13.98
N TYR A 725 37.48 -1.04 15.13
CA TYR A 725 38.90 -1.30 15.23
C TYR A 725 39.11 -2.72 15.82
N ASN A 726 39.70 -3.62 15.02
CA ASN A 726 39.99 -4.99 15.43
C ASN A 726 41.44 -5.13 15.85
N PHE A 727 41.72 -5.27 17.13
CA PHE A 727 43.06 -5.43 17.69
C PHE A 727 43.72 -6.78 17.34
N ALA A 728 42.85 -7.77 17.05
CA ALA A 728 43.31 -9.12 16.74
C ALA A 728 43.65 -9.34 15.25
N ALA A 729 43.39 -8.35 14.39
CA ALA A 729 43.74 -8.45 12.99
C ALA A 729 45.20 -8.03 12.75
N ASP A 730 45.90 -8.81 11.93
CA ASP A 730 47.31 -8.57 11.58
C ASP A 730 47.49 -7.32 10.68
N SER A 731 46.45 -7.04 9.87
CA SER A 731 46.44 -5.93 8.93
C SER A 731 45.06 -5.32 8.82
N PHE A 732 44.94 -4.08 8.35
CA PHE A 732 43.70 -3.37 8.14
C PHE A 732 42.77 -3.36 9.38
N GLN A 733 43.39 -3.13 10.56
CA GLN A 733 42.70 -3.16 11.87
C GLN A 733 41.52 -2.21 11.96
N LEU A 734 41.58 -1.04 11.31
CA LEU A 734 40.46 -0.10 11.27
C LEU A 734 39.55 -0.41 10.08
N SER A 735 38.28 -0.63 10.32
CA SER A 735 37.31 -0.86 9.26
C SER A 735 37.04 0.43 8.46
N PHE A 736 36.30 0.30 7.38
CA PHE A 736 35.66 1.45 6.75
C PHE A 736 34.81 2.21 7.78
N ILE A 737 34.81 3.54 7.67
CA ILE A 737 33.95 4.42 8.47
C ILE A 737 32.71 4.72 7.64
N ASN A 738 31.56 4.27 8.12
CA ASN A 738 30.29 4.51 7.47
C ASN A 738 29.59 5.71 8.11
N PHE A 739 28.98 6.54 7.27
CA PHE A 739 28.12 7.62 7.76
C PHE A 739 26.80 7.63 7.02
N THR A 740 25.71 7.93 7.76
CA THR A 740 24.38 8.09 7.19
C THR A 740 23.70 9.26 7.86
N GLY A 741 23.01 10.07 7.08
CA GLY A 741 22.27 11.21 7.57
C GLY A 741 20.90 11.30 6.95
N ARG A 742 19.93 11.69 7.76
CA ARG A 742 18.58 11.97 7.33
C ARG A 742 18.13 13.30 7.89
N THR A 743 17.50 14.11 7.05
CA THR A 743 16.82 15.33 7.49
C THR A 743 15.49 15.47 6.76
N THR A 744 14.47 15.88 7.51
CA THR A 744 13.16 16.25 7.00
C THR A 744 12.97 17.75 7.19
N PHE A 745 13.09 18.51 6.10
CA PHE A 745 12.96 19.99 6.15
C PHE A 745 11.52 20.41 6.46
N THR A 746 10.60 19.65 5.91
CA THR A 746 9.14 19.78 6.13
C THR A 746 8.53 18.39 6.09
N ASN A 747 7.25 18.26 6.40
CA ASN A 747 6.54 16.99 6.25
C ASN A 747 6.59 16.42 4.82
N ASN A 748 6.94 17.24 3.85
CA ASN A 748 6.89 16.92 2.43
C ASN A 748 8.26 16.74 1.77
N PHE A 749 9.36 17.17 2.41
CA PHE A 749 10.70 17.12 1.82
C PHE A 749 11.68 16.43 2.75
N SER A 750 12.37 15.43 2.23
CA SER A 750 13.38 14.68 2.95
C SER A 750 14.67 14.54 2.14
N LEU A 751 15.79 14.60 2.84
CA LEU A 751 17.11 14.34 2.32
C LEU A 751 17.71 13.17 3.09
N LEU A 752 18.10 12.15 2.37
CA LEU A 752 18.90 11.03 2.88
C LEU A 752 20.26 11.07 2.20
N PHE A 753 21.31 10.97 2.98
CA PHE A 753 22.66 10.89 2.46
C PHE A 753 23.48 9.91 3.27
N GLY A 754 24.47 9.30 2.62
CA GLY A 754 25.35 8.37 3.29
C GLY A 754 26.59 8.11 2.46
N GLY A 755 27.53 7.42 3.06
CA GLY A 755 28.74 7.03 2.35
C GLY A 755 29.70 6.25 3.23
N THR A 756 30.77 5.83 2.61
CA THR A 756 31.85 5.03 3.20
C THR A 756 33.17 5.72 2.98
N LEU A 757 33.90 5.89 4.04
CA LEU A 757 35.23 6.45 4.06
C LEU A 757 36.27 5.32 4.25
N ASP A 758 37.25 5.22 3.38
CA ASP A 758 38.39 4.30 3.52
C ASP A 758 39.53 5.04 4.25
N PRO A 759 39.89 4.59 5.45
CA PRO A 759 40.96 5.24 6.21
C PRO A 759 42.38 4.89 5.72
N TYR A 760 42.52 3.95 4.76
CA TYR A 760 43.82 3.46 4.28
C TYR A 760 44.21 4.04 2.93
N GLU A 761 45.53 4.20 2.76
CA GLU A 761 46.12 4.57 1.49
C GLU A 761 45.95 3.49 0.43
N ARG A 762 46.09 3.90 -0.80
CA ARG A 762 46.06 3.03 -1.97
C ARG A 762 47.38 3.08 -2.72
N ALA A 763 47.82 1.92 -3.19
CA ALA A 763 48.94 1.81 -4.14
C ALA A 763 48.52 2.31 -5.53
N ALA A 764 49.46 2.48 -6.43
CA ALA A 764 49.23 2.95 -7.80
C ALA A 764 48.30 2.02 -8.59
N ASP A 765 48.29 0.71 -8.27
CA ASP A 765 47.40 -0.30 -8.86
C ASP A 765 46.01 -0.34 -8.25
N GLY A 766 45.66 0.57 -7.32
CA GLY A 766 44.39 0.65 -6.67
C GLY A 766 44.19 -0.27 -5.45
N ARG A 767 45.17 -1.14 -5.14
CA ARG A 767 45.08 -2.02 -3.95
C ARG A 767 45.28 -1.22 -2.66
N ARG A 768 44.59 -1.63 -1.59
CA ARG A 768 44.73 -1.02 -0.26
C ARG A 768 46.11 -1.36 0.31
N VAL A 769 46.77 -0.36 0.91
CA VAL A 769 48.00 -0.53 1.65
C VAL A 769 47.73 -0.39 3.14
N ASN A 770 48.34 -1.22 3.98
CA ASN A 770 48.12 -1.15 5.42
C ASN A 770 48.82 0.09 6.06
N ARG A 771 48.51 1.29 5.53
CA ARG A 771 48.98 2.57 6.01
C ARG A 771 47.79 3.54 6.06
N LEU A 772 47.58 4.17 7.21
CA LEU A 772 46.48 5.12 7.41
C LEU A 772 46.83 6.49 6.80
N TYR A 773 45.86 7.12 6.12
CA TYR A 773 45.97 8.51 5.65
C TYR A 773 46.29 9.51 6.78
N ALA A 774 45.82 9.24 7.98
CA ALA A 774 45.98 10.13 9.14
C ALA A 774 47.45 10.32 9.59
N GLY A 775 48.39 9.55 9.07
CA GLY A 775 49.82 9.72 9.32
C GLY A 775 50.53 10.64 8.32
N ASN A 776 49.86 11.10 7.25
CA ASN A 776 50.43 11.87 6.16
C ASN A 776 50.37 13.38 6.41
N LYS A 777 51.34 14.13 5.82
CA LYS A 777 51.46 15.58 5.92
C LYS A 777 50.30 16.35 5.27
N ASP A 778 49.51 15.70 4.40
CA ASP A 778 48.44 16.33 3.60
C ASP A 778 47.08 16.47 4.30
N PHE A 779 47.02 16.26 5.61
CA PHE A 779 45.81 16.38 6.43
C PHE A 779 44.58 15.58 5.93
N LYS A 780 44.76 14.66 5.01
CA LYS A 780 43.75 13.75 4.54
C LYS A 780 43.51 12.66 5.62
N LEU A 781 42.31 12.50 6.11
CA LEU A 781 42.00 11.57 7.18
C LEU A 781 41.47 10.23 6.65
N ALA A 782 40.76 10.26 5.53
CA ALA A 782 40.22 9.09 4.84
C ALA A 782 39.84 9.46 3.41
N ASP A 783 39.69 8.46 2.55
CA ASP A 783 39.20 8.64 1.18
C ASP A 783 37.74 8.26 1.06
N LEU A 784 36.94 9.04 0.32
CA LEU A 784 35.56 8.75 0.07
C LEU A 784 35.42 7.66 -0.98
N SER A 785 35.07 6.43 -0.56
CA SER A 785 34.92 5.28 -1.46
C SER A 785 33.60 5.30 -2.23
N ASN A 786 32.54 5.56 -1.52
CA ASN A 786 31.22 5.73 -2.11
C ASN A 786 30.40 6.75 -1.33
N ALA A 787 29.46 7.36 -2.00
CA ALA A 787 28.45 8.22 -1.39
C ALA A 787 27.14 8.10 -2.15
N ASN A 788 26.05 8.17 -1.41
CA ASN A 788 24.71 8.24 -1.97
C ASN A 788 23.95 9.44 -1.38
N LEU A 789 23.18 10.10 -2.21
CA LEU A 789 22.30 11.17 -1.81
C LEU A 789 20.97 10.98 -2.48
N THR A 790 19.91 10.99 -1.69
CA THR A 790 18.54 10.90 -2.16
C THR A 790 17.75 12.09 -1.62
N PHE A 791 17.26 12.93 -2.53
CA PHE A 791 16.38 14.03 -2.19
C PHE A 791 15.00 13.77 -2.74
N SER A 792 14.05 13.59 -1.85
CA SER A 792 12.65 13.29 -2.20
C SER A 792 11.72 14.35 -1.65
N GLY A 793 10.68 14.64 -2.43
CA GLY A 793 9.68 15.59 -2.02
C GLY A 793 8.32 15.35 -2.68
N SER A 794 7.29 15.85 -2.02
CA SER A 794 5.94 15.89 -2.58
C SER A 794 5.30 17.25 -2.35
N ILE A 795 4.71 17.81 -3.40
CA ILE A 795 4.00 19.08 -3.37
C ILE A 795 2.53 18.79 -3.62
N ARG A 796 1.72 19.05 -2.61
CA ARG A 796 0.26 18.89 -2.67
C ARG A 796 -0.39 20.13 -2.09
N PRO A 797 -1.48 20.65 -2.67
CA PRO A 797 -2.26 21.68 -2.00
C PRO A 797 -2.83 21.11 -0.70
N ASN A 798 -2.93 21.95 0.32
CA ASN A 798 -3.62 21.57 1.55
C ASN A 798 -5.08 21.31 1.19
N SER A 799 -5.50 20.05 1.21
CA SER A 799 -6.91 19.73 1.12
C SER A 799 -7.59 20.38 2.33
N ARG A 800 -8.45 21.38 2.10
CA ARG A 800 -9.40 21.82 3.12
C ARG A 800 -10.14 20.57 3.56
N SER A 801 -10.07 20.28 4.85
CA SER A 801 -10.80 19.20 5.51
C SER A 801 -12.30 19.41 5.30
N GLY A 802 -12.82 18.95 4.19
CA GLY A 802 -14.21 18.95 3.84
C GLY A 802 -14.56 17.60 3.26
N ASN A 803 -15.23 16.78 4.08
CA ASN A 803 -15.98 15.59 3.70
C ASN A 803 -15.27 14.68 2.66
N LYS A 804 -14.50 13.74 3.15
CA LYS A 804 -14.07 12.61 2.34
C LYS A 804 -15.33 11.89 1.85
N GLN A 805 -15.84 12.25 0.69
CA GLN A 805 -16.76 11.40 -0.02
C GLN A 805 -16.01 10.09 -0.32
N ARG A 806 -16.30 9.09 0.51
CA ARG A 806 -15.92 7.71 0.25
C ARG A 806 -16.47 7.36 -1.12
N VAL A 807 -15.61 7.04 -2.06
CA VAL A 807 -16.04 6.35 -3.28
C VAL A 807 -16.63 5.02 -2.81
N PRO A 808 -17.94 4.79 -2.96
CA PRO A 808 -18.53 3.54 -2.52
C PRO A 808 -18.04 2.43 -3.45
N GLY A 809 -17.28 1.50 -2.92
CA GLY A 809 -17.06 0.24 -3.61
C GLY A 809 -15.65 -0.33 -3.67
N ASN A 810 -14.62 0.32 -3.14
CA ASN A 810 -13.30 -0.32 -3.07
C ASN A 810 -12.91 -0.59 -1.60
N PRO A 811 -13.01 -1.86 -1.13
CA PRO A 811 -12.62 -2.21 0.23
C PRO A 811 -11.11 -2.08 0.49
N LEU A 812 -10.28 -1.96 -0.54
CA LEU A 812 -8.82 -1.86 -0.44
C LEU A 812 -8.30 -0.41 -0.33
N ALA A 813 -9.13 0.60 -0.64
CA ALA A 813 -8.70 2.01 -0.65
C ALA A 813 -8.45 2.62 0.74
N ASN A 814 -8.89 1.99 1.82
CA ASN A 814 -8.84 2.54 3.19
C ASN A 814 -8.09 1.67 4.21
N THR A 815 -7.46 0.59 3.81
CA THR A 815 -6.53 -0.12 4.71
C THR A 815 -5.15 0.49 4.55
N PRO A 816 -4.52 0.99 5.63
CA PRO A 816 -3.09 1.25 5.60
C PRO A 816 -2.43 -0.09 5.27
N MET A 817 -1.80 -0.16 4.09
CA MET A 817 -0.98 -1.34 3.80
C MET A 817 0.11 -1.41 4.86
N PRO A 818 0.35 -2.55 5.48
CA PRO A 818 1.49 -2.71 6.37
C PRO A 818 2.76 -2.31 5.61
N ALA A 819 3.71 -1.71 6.32
CA ALA A 819 5.01 -1.40 5.72
C ALA A 819 5.61 -2.70 5.17
N PRO A 820 6.18 -2.68 3.96
CA PRO A 820 6.77 -3.87 3.38
C PRO A 820 7.89 -4.40 4.28
N LEU A 821 7.90 -5.70 4.51
CA LEU A 821 8.89 -6.37 5.36
C LEU A 821 10.22 -6.55 4.63
N ASP A 822 10.18 -6.58 3.29
CA ASP A 822 11.37 -6.68 2.43
C ASP A 822 11.19 -5.93 1.08
N GLU A 823 12.26 -5.90 0.28
CA GLU A 823 12.25 -5.27 -1.05
C GLU A 823 11.30 -5.95 -2.04
N GLY A 824 11.04 -7.25 -1.90
CA GLY A 824 10.12 -7.99 -2.75
C GLY A 824 8.68 -7.56 -2.52
N GLU A 825 8.27 -7.45 -1.26
CA GLU A 825 6.94 -6.93 -0.88
C GLU A 825 6.75 -5.47 -1.29
N ALA A 826 7.81 -4.65 -1.20
CA ALA A 826 7.77 -3.25 -1.65
C ALA A 826 7.53 -3.15 -3.17
N ARG A 827 8.16 -4.01 -3.96
CA ARG A 827 7.97 -4.08 -5.41
C ARG A 827 6.58 -4.59 -5.79
N GLU A 828 6.09 -5.61 -5.08
CA GLU A 828 4.74 -6.14 -5.28
C GLU A 828 3.67 -5.10 -4.93
N GLN A 829 3.82 -4.39 -3.83
CA GLN A 829 2.93 -3.28 -3.47
C GLN A 829 2.96 -2.15 -4.51
N ALA A 830 4.15 -1.84 -5.05
CA ALA A 830 4.30 -0.86 -6.12
C ALA A 830 3.62 -1.32 -7.42
N PHE A 831 3.75 -2.61 -7.77
CA PHE A 831 3.10 -3.21 -8.93
C PHE A 831 1.57 -3.23 -8.80
N LEU A 832 1.04 -3.62 -7.64
CA LEU A 832 -0.40 -3.60 -7.38
C LEU A 832 -0.97 -2.17 -7.45
N ARG A 833 -0.25 -1.17 -6.93
CA ARG A 833 -0.60 0.24 -7.08
C ARG A 833 -0.61 0.69 -8.53
N GLN A 834 0.32 0.21 -9.34
CA GLN A 834 0.43 0.58 -10.75
C GLN A 834 -0.65 -0.11 -11.60
N GLN A 835 -1.06 -1.33 -11.25
CA GLN A 835 -2.11 -2.07 -11.97
C GLN A 835 -3.52 -1.54 -11.68
N TYR A 836 -3.75 -0.96 -10.50
CA TYR A 836 -5.04 -0.43 -10.07
C TYR A 836 -5.05 1.10 -9.95
N TRP A 837 -4.17 1.78 -10.68
CA TRP A 837 -4.08 3.24 -10.67
C TRP A 837 -5.41 3.93 -10.99
N ASP A 838 -6.20 3.34 -11.85
CA ASP A 838 -7.48 3.86 -12.33
C ASP A 838 -8.54 4.03 -11.18
N HIS A 839 -8.35 3.32 -10.07
CA HIS A 839 -9.28 3.37 -8.92
C HIS A 839 -8.86 4.35 -7.81
N PHE A 840 -7.69 5.01 -7.94
CA PHE A 840 -7.14 5.87 -6.89
C PHE A 840 -7.10 7.35 -7.24
N ILE A 841 -7.82 7.78 -8.29
CA ILE A 841 -7.81 9.18 -8.70
C ILE A 841 -8.62 10.00 -7.70
N ASP A 842 -7.94 10.83 -6.92
CA ASP A 842 -8.58 11.83 -6.09
C ASP A 842 -8.81 13.10 -6.92
N TRP A 843 -10.02 13.28 -7.38
CA TRP A 843 -10.45 14.45 -8.18
C TRP A 843 -10.50 15.75 -7.38
N THR A 844 -10.48 15.67 -6.05
CA THR A 844 -10.55 16.84 -5.17
C THR A 844 -9.23 17.59 -5.07
N VAL A 845 -8.12 16.92 -5.42
CA VAL A 845 -6.79 17.52 -5.36
C VAL A 845 -6.40 18.06 -6.73
N PRO A 846 -6.18 19.38 -6.90
CA PRO A 846 -5.90 20.00 -8.19
C PRO A 846 -4.54 19.55 -8.78
N TYR A 847 -3.55 19.28 -7.94
CA TYR A 847 -2.27 18.72 -8.38
C TYR A 847 -1.55 17.97 -7.26
N ASN A 848 -0.79 16.98 -7.67
CA ASN A 848 0.15 16.26 -6.82
C ASN A 848 1.43 16.06 -7.63
N LEU A 849 2.54 16.55 -7.12
CA LEU A 849 3.86 16.35 -7.71
C LEU A 849 4.74 15.67 -6.67
N SER A 850 5.27 14.52 -7.00
CA SER A 850 6.30 13.84 -6.23
C SER A 850 7.56 13.74 -7.07
N PHE A 851 8.70 14.02 -6.48
CA PHE A 851 9.99 13.86 -7.13
C PHE A 851 10.97 13.12 -6.22
N ASN A 852 11.86 12.38 -6.86
CA ASN A 852 12.94 11.69 -6.20
C ASN A 852 14.20 11.84 -7.03
N TYR A 853 15.18 12.57 -6.50
CA TYR A 853 16.51 12.73 -7.08
C TYR A 853 17.48 11.83 -6.35
N THR A 854 18.24 11.03 -7.08
CA THR A 854 19.28 10.15 -6.56
C THR A 854 20.61 10.49 -7.22
N LEU A 855 21.66 10.58 -6.40
CA LEU A 855 23.03 10.68 -6.82
C LEU A 855 23.80 9.57 -6.12
N ASN A 856 24.48 8.72 -6.88
CA ASN A 856 25.41 7.73 -6.36
C ASN A 856 26.80 8.04 -6.92
N PHE A 857 27.75 8.10 -6.04
CA PHE A 857 29.16 8.21 -6.31
C PHE A 857 29.88 6.94 -5.87
N ALA A 858 30.66 6.35 -6.72
CA ALA A 858 31.50 5.20 -6.40
C ALA A 858 32.86 5.36 -7.09
N LYS A 859 33.92 5.21 -6.34
CA LYS A 859 35.28 5.31 -6.84
C LYS A 859 35.76 3.94 -7.28
N ASN A 860 36.12 3.79 -8.54
CA ASN A 860 36.78 2.61 -9.05
C ASN A 860 38.31 2.79 -8.97
N TYR A 861 38.91 2.24 -7.96
CA TYR A 861 40.34 2.43 -7.68
C TYR A 861 41.25 1.71 -8.68
N PHE A 862 40.78 0.60 -9.28
CA PHE A 862 41.56 -0.16 -10.26
C PHE A 862 41.65 0.55 -11.61
N LEU A 863 40.62 1.25 -12.01
CA LEU A 863 40.53 2.01 -13.26
C LEU A 863 40.90 3.49 -13.07
N GLY A 864 41.13 3.93 -11.84
CA GLY A 864 41.37 5.35 -11.52
C GLY A 864 40.19 6.27 -11.84
N GLN A 865 38.98 5.73 -12.02
CA GLN A 865 37.82 6.47 -12.48
C GLN A 865 36.76 6.63 -11.37
N ASN A 866 36.07 7.74 -11.40
CA ASN A 866 34.92 7.99 -10.56
C ASN A 866 33.63 7.67 -11.33
N ASN A 867 32.81 6.77 -10.81
CA ASN A 867 31.52 6.49 -11.38
C ASN A 867 30.47 7.34 -10.65
N ILE A 868 29.86 8.26 -11.36
CA ILE A 868 28.79 9.11 -10.84
C ILE A 868 27.52 8.79 -11.61
N THR A 869 26.52 8.28 -10.92
CA THR A 869 25.19 8.05 -11.50
C THR A 869 24.19 9.01 -10.88
N GLN A 870 23.44 9.70 -11.73
CA GLN A 870 22.46 10.68 -11.31
C GLN A 870 21.16 10.46 -12.06
N ALA A 871 20.06 10.43 -11.32
CA ALA A 871 18.74 10.30 -11.91
C ALA A 871 17.70 11.11 -11.12
N ILE A 872 16.74 11.64 -11.83
CA ILE A 872 15.53 12.21 -11.22
C ILE A 872 14.31 11.46 -11.73
N THR A 873 13.40 11.14 -10.84
CA THR A 873 12.07 10.63 -11.17
C THR A 873 11.01 11.62 -10.73
N LEU A 874 10.04 11.86 -11.59
CA LEU A 874 8.93 12.77 -11.38
C LEU A 874 7.64 11.99 -11.59
N SER A 875 6.75 12.02 -10.63
CA SER A 875 5.45 11.39 -10.72
C SER A 875 4.38 12.25 -10.09
N GLY A 876 3.19 12.19 -10.62
CA GLY A 876 2.09 12.94 -10.06
C GLY A 876 0.89 13.04 -10.97
N ASP A 877 -0.02 13.88 -10.58
CA ASP A 877 -1.25 14.13 -11.30
C ASP A 877 -1.61 15.64 -11.24
N LEU A 878 -2.24 16.10 -12.30
CA LEU A 878 -2.69 17.47 -12.49
C LEU A 878 -4.14 17.44 -12.98
N SER A 879 -5.04 18.09 -12.26
CA SER A 879 -6.40 18.35 -12.70
C SER A 879 -6.43 19.65 -13.51
N VAL A 880 -6.47 19.52 -14.83
CA VAL A 880 -6.50 20.69 -15.74
C VAL A 880 -7.85 21.38 -15.67
N THR A 881 -8.91 20.62 -15.55
CA THR A 881 -10.27 21.06 -15.28
C THR A 881 -10.93 20.10 -14.29
N PRO A 882 -12.11 20.41 -13.74
CA PRO A 882 -12.81 19.46 -12.87
C PRO A 882 -13.07 18.09 -13.49
N ASN A 883 -13.11 18.02 -14.84
CA ASN A 883 -13.41 16.81 -15.59
C ASN A 883 -12.20 16.22 -16.33
N TRP A 884 -11.03 16.90 -16.31
CA TRP A 884 -9.81 16.41 -16.95
C TRP A 884 -8.68 16.26 -15.94
N LYS A 885 -8.08 15.10 -15.89
CA LYS A 885 -6.91 14.81 -15.09
C LYS A 885 -5.81 14.17 -15.91
N ILE A 886 -4.60 14.65 -15.72
CA ILE A 886 -3.38 14.13 -16.36
C ILE A 886 -2.50 13.54 -15.27
N GLY A 887 -2.30 12.25 -15.29
CA GLY A 887 -1.26 11.57 -14.51
C GLY A 887 0.01 11.44 -15.34
N TYR A 888 1.16 11.58 -14.71
CA TYR A 888 2.46 11.42 -15.37
C TYR A 888 3.44 10.71 -14.46
N ASN A 889 4.29 9.91 -15.09
CA ASN A 889 5.44 9.30 -14.45
C ASN A 889 6.58 9.33 -15.46
N THR A 890 7.65 10.06 -15.14
CA THR A 890 8.79 10.27 -16.02
C THR A 890 10.05 10.36 -15.20
N GLY A 891 11.19 10.29 -15.82
CA GLY A 891 12.47 10.55 -15.18
C GLY A 891 13.53 10.95 -16.20
N TYR A 892 14.64 11.42 -15.69
CA TYR A 892 15.80 11.78 -16.48
C TYR A 892 17.06 11.19 -15.86
N ASP A 893 17.79 10.45 -16.66
CA ASP A 893 19.10 9.92 -16.33
C ASP A 893 20.15 10.91 -16.82
N PHE A 894 20.74 11.65 -15.88
CA PHE A 894 21.77 12.66 -16.19
C PHE A 894 23.08 12.01 -16.65
N THR A 895 23.36 10.79 -16.22
CA THR A 895 24.58 10.07 -16.59
C THR A 895 24.56 9.67 -18.06
N ASN A 896 23.45 9.10 -18.49
CA ASN A 896 23.25 8.68 -19.89
C ASN A 896 22.57 9.75 -20.75
N LYS A 897 22.27 10.93 -20.19
CA LYS A 897 21.62 12.08 -20.85
C LYS A 897 20.33 11.70 -21.60
N ARG A 898 19.52 10.87 -21.01
CA ARG A 898 18.29 10.35 -21.64
C ARG A 898 17.09 10.39 -20.68
N VAL A 899 15.93 10.59 -21.26
CA VAL A 899 14.65 10.46 -20.55
C VAL A 899 14.38 8.97 -20.32
N THR A 900 13.95 8.61 -19.13
CA THR A 900 13.54 7.25 -18.80
C THR A 900 12.16 6.93 -19.40
N ILE A 901 11.67 5.73 -19.21
CA ILE A 901 10.33 5.37 -19.68
C ILE A 901 9.32 6.34 -19.08
N THR A 902 8.66 7.11 -19.97
CA THR A 902 7.63 8.08 -19.59
C THR A 902 6.25 7.50 -19.85
N THR A 903 5.39 7.57 -18.85
CA THR A 903 3.98 7.20 -18.96
C THR A 903 3.11 8.42 -18.73
N LEU A 904 2.14 8.64 -19.60
CA LEU A 904 1.12 9.68 -19.49
C LEU A 904 -0.25 9.02 -19.42
N ASN A 905 -1.02 9.38 -18.43
CA ASN A 905 -2.36 8.87 -18.20
C ASN A 905 -3.34 10.05 -18.24
N LEU A 906 -4.16 10.11 -19.27
CA LEU A 906 -5.19 11.13 -19.37
C LEU A 906 -6.54 10.53 -19.01
N TYR A 907 -7.24 11.19 -18.12
CA TYR A 907 -8.58 10.82 -17.68
C TYR A 907 -9.56 11.94 -17.96
N ARG A 908 -10.73 11.58 -18.46
CA ARG A 908 -11.82 12.52 -18.66
C ARG A 908 -13.12 11.94 -18.12
N ASP A 909 -13.76 12.73 -17.29
CA ASP A 909 -15.13 12.51 -16.86
C ASP A 909 -16.11 13.04 -17.91
N LEU A 910 -16.92 12.14 -18.49
CA LEU A 910 -17.92 12.42 -19.50
C LEU A 910 -19.35 12.24 -18.96
N HIS A 911 -19.56 12.56 -17.66
CA HIS A 911 -20.82 12.41 -16.95
C HIS A 911 -21.22 10.94 -16.73
N CYS A 912 -21.76 10.24 -17.74
CA CYS A 912 -22.16 8.83 -17.67
C CYS A 912 -21.06 7.88 -18.12
N TRP A 913 -20.07 8.38 -18.84
CA TRP A 913 -18.91 7.66 -19.34
C TRP A 913 -17.64 8.16 -18.68
N GLU A 914 -16.64 7.34 -18.68
CA GLU A 914 -15.28 7.71 -18.34
C GLU A 914 -14.34 7.31 -19.47
N MET A 915 -13.41 8.17 -19.78
CA MET A 915 -12.38 7.96 -20.77
C MET A 915 -11.02 7.92 -20.10
N SER A 916 -10.25 6.89 -20.41
CA SER A 916 -8.84 6.81 -20.04
C SER A 916 -7.97 6.61 -21.28
N PHE A 917 -6.83 7.31 -21.32
CA PHE A 917 -5.85 7.18 -22.38
C PHE A 917 -4.46 7.07 -21.75
N ASN A 918 -3.90 5.87 -21.79
CA ASN A 918 -2.58 5.56 -21.26
C ASN A 918 -1.60 5.54 -22.42
N LEU A 919 -0.56 6.36 -22.35
CA LEU A 919 0.40 6.58 -23.43
C LEU A 919 1.85 6.43 -22.92
N VAL A 920 2.65 5.66 -23.63
CA VAL A 920 4.12 5.68 -23.56
C VAL A 920 4.62 6.28 -24.87
N PRO A 921 4.97 7.60 -24.89
CA PRO A 921 5.14 8.35 -26.15
C PRO A 921 6.43 7.99 -26.88
N PHE A 922 7.50 7.60 -26.18
CA PHE A 922 8.81 7.36 -26.76
C PHE A 922 9.57 6.22 -26.06
N GLY A 923 10.70 5.81 -26.67
CA GLY A 923 11.52 4.69 -26.22
C GLY A 923 11.20 3.37 -26.92
N SER A 924 11.89 2.30 -26.51
CA SER A 924 11.73 0.96 -27.12
C SER A 924 10.38 0.29 -26.83
N VAL A 925 9.64 0.81 -25.88
CA VAL A 925 8.35 0.25 -25.41
C VAL A 925 7.17 1.19 -25.68
N ARG A 926 7.23 1.96 -26.78
CA ARG A 926 6.12 2.84 -27.22
C ARG A 926 4.81 2.08 -27.28
N SER A 927 3.76 2.62 -26.68
CA SER A 927 2.45 1.98 -26.68
C SER A 927 1.36 2.95 -26.27
N TYR A 928 0.12 2.66 -26.64
CA TYR A 928 -1.03 3.35 -26.08
C TYR A 928 -2.19 2.40 -25.84
N THR A 929 -3.01 2.77 -24.88
CA THR A 929 -4.29 2.14 -24.60
C THR A 929 -5.34 3.21 -24.38
N PHE A 930 -6.35 3.23 -25.23
CA PHE A 930 -7.54 4.07 -25.09
C PHE A 930 -8.68 3.20 -24.58
N THR A 931 -9.38 3.65 -23.56
CA THR A 931 -10.57 2.97 -23.02
C THR A 931 -11.66 4.00 -22.79
N LEU A 932 -12.86 3.67 -23.25
CA LEU A 932 -14.09 4.40 -23.00
C LEU A 932 -15.08 3.41 -22.40
N ASN A 933 -15.52 3.61 -21.18
CA ASN A 933 -16.45 2.71 -20.48
C ASN A 933 -17.57 3.49 -19.78
N ALA A 934 -18.70 2.82 -19.56
CA ALA A 934 -19.77 3.37 -18.75
C ALA A 934 -19.37 3.37 -17.26
N LYS A 935 -19.71 4.43 -16.52
CA LYS A 935 -19.41 4.53 -15.10
C LYS A 935 -20.24 3.60 -14.22
N ALA A 936 -21.46 3.27 -14.67
CA ALA A 936 -22.34 2.41 -13.90
C ALA A 936 -21.76 1.00 -13.78
N ARG A 937 -21.73 0.46 -12.58
CA ARG A 937 -21.13 -0.86 -12.29
C ARG A 937 -21.74 -1.97 -13.14
N MET A 938 -23.06 -1.93 -13.38
CA MET A 938 -23.76 -2.90 -14.18
C MET A 938 -23.29 -2.93 -15.64
N LEU A 939 -22.79 -1.80 -16.16
CA LEU A 939 -22.38 -1.63 -17.55
C LEU A 939 -20.87 -1.44 -17.72
N GLN A 940 -20.06 -1.65 -16.70
CA GLN A 940 -18.59 -1.48 -16.77
C GLN A 940 -17.91 -2.39 -17.81
N GLU A 941 -18.50 -3.55 -18.08
CA GLU A 941 -18.03 -4.44 -19.15
C GLU A 941 -18.40 -3.93 -20.56
N LEU A 942 -19.29 -2.92 -20.65
CA LEU A 942 -19.56 -2.21 -21.89
C LEU A 942 -18.48 -1.15 -22.09
N LYS A 943 -17.36 -1.59 -22.66
CA LYS A 943 -16.17 -0.76 -22.86
C LYS A 943 -15.66 -0.88 -24.30
N LEU A 944 -15.25 0.23 -24.85
CA LEU A 944 -14.47 0.31 -26.07
C LEU A 944 -13.01 0.44 -25.70
N THR A 945 -12.22 -0.59 -25.94
CA THR A 945 -10.78 -0.56 -25.74
C THR A 945 -10.05 -0.59 -27.07
N ARG A 946 -9.19 0.41 -27.34
CA ARG A 946 -8.29 0.42 -28.46
C ARG A 946 -6.85 0.50 -27.99
N ARG A 947 -6.04 -0.45 -28.43
CA ARG A 947 -4.69 -0.60 -27.93
C ARG A 947 -3.71 -0.85 -29.07
N ARG A 948 -2.50 -0.28 -28.90
CA ARG A 948 -1.35 -0.59 -29.74
C ARG A 948 -0.15 -0.80 -28.83
N ALA A 949 0.41 -1.99 -28.89
CA ALA A 949 1.58 -2.36 -28.08
C ALA A 949 2.87 -2.02 -28.82
N TRP A 950 4.00 -2.06 -28.11
CA TRP A 950 5.33 -1.72 -28.68
C TRP A 950 5.74 -2.67 -29.83
N TYR A 951 5.39 -3.92 -29.77
CA TYR A 951 5.69 -4.91 -30.84
C TYR A 951 4.94 -4.63 -32.14
N ASP A 952 3.81 -3.92 -32.08
CA ASP A 952 3.07 -3.49 -33.24
C ASP A 952 3.79 -2.35 -34.00
N PHE A 953 4.74 -1.65 -33.36
CA PHE A 953 5.53 -0.57 -33.99
C PHE A 953 6.86 -1.07 -34.57
N GLN A 954 7.40 -2.18 -34.09
CA GLN A 954 8.71 -2.68 -34.52
C GLN A 954 8.71 -3.23 -35.99
N ARG A 955 7.56 -3.61 -36.52
CA ARG A 955 7.43 -4.10 -37.92
C ARG A 955 7.20 -3.02 -38.98
N LEU A 956 7.10 -1.76 -38.59
CA LEU A 956 6.96 -0.63 -39.51
C LEU A 956 8.28 0.10 -39.81
N GLN A 957 9.37 -0.35 -39.20
CA GLN A 957 10.75 0.05 -39.50
C GLN A 957 11.48 -1.10 -40.23
#